data_e5abb41385aac6a4ff3cfc4fdf2b95fb
#
_entry.id   e5abb41385aac6a4ff3cfc4fdf2b95fb
#
_cell.length_a   1.000
_cell.length_b   1.000
_cell.length_c   1.000
_cell.angle_alpha   90.00
_cell.angle_beta   90.00
_cell.angle_gamma   90.00
#
_symmetry.space_group_name_H-M   'P 1'
#
loop_
_entity.id
_entity.type
_entity.pdbx_description
1 polymer ?
#
loop_
_entity_poly.entity_id
_entity_poly.type
_entity_poly.pdbx_seq_one_letter_code
_entity_poly.pdbx_strand_id
1 'polypeptide(L)'
;MKYICVALLVLVLSACKGGDNDPQLTIQELPPTGPNLDLTLNVLGVAPSMLSSNVSVSDPQGLPIAYSIVQNGTAGTATIHPSSGALTYTVSAHTDQSRDVVLVGVSNGKQSSNVTVTITLKIDPLIPNQWHLHNVGYSAFASTLPVSGNDMNVAGAWREGFTGKGIKVAVVDSGLQIGHEDLAANVDVAKSFNFLNGSNDPSPAAAGSDHGTAVAGIIGSVAFNGKGGRGVAYEATLRGYNLLANGASSLTNFGNALGLAPYSSDVDIFNESFDSSSTQLPPQVNSYNAINANALTLRGGKGAILVQSGGNSFSSFGNVAAVCTQAKAFGVSCGSTSSDTRRDGTLPIVVGAIAADGTKSSYSNAGSSLWVAAPGGEFGRNTSFVPGQSGSSIEPAIITASRSGCNNYSNRVNALDSLGSSPLAAQCQYTATMNGTSSAAPNLSGVIALMLQANPNLGYRDVKYILAKTAKKTDPTRTGVTTTGLLNGTSVTLDQGWVRNAAGYWFSNWYGFGAVDATEAVSAAKIYINFLPAMESVSSNSNFSSIENVPQYSTAGSTLTFNMNPAFTKVEHAMAILNMNDSPGLACNQIELISPSGTKSILMHALNGYSNNGVPQQSITNSRILSNAFYGETAAGTWRLKFYDFCPTTVGSRTSFLPTDIQSLILTGH
;
A
#
# COMPACT_ATOMS: atom_id res chain seq x y z
N MET A 1 13.69 46.68 20.77
CA MET A 1 13.27 47.58 21.84
C MET A 1 13.14 46.76 23.11
N LYS A 2 14.02 47.00 24.08
CA LYS A 2 14.05 46.30 25.38
C LYS A 2 12.92 46.87 26.24
N TYR A 3 11.99 46.05 26.66
CA TYR A 3 11.08 46.43 27.76
C TYR A 3 11.67 45.89 29.06
N ILE A 4 12.09 46.83 29.90
CA ILE A 4 12.47 46.60 31.29
C ILE A 4 11.17 46.68 32.10
N CYS A 5 10.69 45.57 32.64
CA CYS A 5 9.65 45.60 33.67
C CYS A 5 10.31 45.92 34.99
N VAL A 6 10.09 47.15 35.47
CA VAL A 6 10.45 47.56 36.81
C VAL A 6 9.36 47.06 37.78
N ALA A 7 9.72 46.12 38.64
CA ALA A 7 8.85 45.73 39.75
C ALA A 7 8.74 46.90 40.75
N LEU A 8 7.54 47.47 40.85
CA LEU A 8 7.26 48.54 41.78
C LEU A 8 7.02 47.93 43.18
N LEU A 9 7.99 48.09 44.04
CA LEU A 9 7.86 47.74 45.46
C LEU A 9 7.06 48.85 46.16
N VAL A 10 5.78 48.61 46.46
CA VAL A 10 4.97 49.58 47.23
C VAL A 10 5.22 49.40 48.70
N LEU A 11 6.06 50.28 49.28
CA LEU A 11 6.16 50.46 50.71
C LEU A 11 5.04 51.41 51.20
N VAL A 12 4.09 50.87 51.94
CA VAL A 12 3.12 51.69 52.66
C VAL A 12 3.69 51.95 54.09
N LEU A 13 4.23 53.12 54.29
CA LEU A 13 4.60 53.65 55.64
C LEU A 13 3.38 54.34 56.25
N SER A 14 2.68 53.71 57.18
CA SER A 14 1.75 54.38 58.06
C SER A 14 2.47 54.71 59.38
N ALA A 15 2.76 56.00 59.55
CA ALA A 15 3.23 56.52 60.80
C ALA A 15 2.07 56.77 61.78
N CYS A 16 2.01 56.04 62.90
CA CYS A 16 1.18 56.39 64.02
C CYS A 16 2.03 56.29 65.32
N LYS A 17 1.84 57.27 66.20
CA LYS A 17 2.53 57.55 67.42
C LYS A 17 2.56 56.42 68.44
N GLY A 18 3.70 56.29 69.10
CA GLY A 18 3.94 56.05 70.52
C GLY A 18 3.34 54.79 71.13
N GLY A 19 4.21 53.81 71.35
CA GLY A 19 4.02 52.64 72.20
C GLY A 19 5.09 51.62 71.84
N ASP A 20 5.93 51.23 72.84
CA ASP A 20 6.97 50.20 72.73
C ASP A 20 6.36 48.86 72.31
N ASN A 21 6.28 48.63 71.06
CA ASN A 21 6.15 47.31 70.40
C ASN A 21 6.89 47.40 69.08
N ASP A 22 7.98 46.73 69.00
CA ASP A 22 8.75 46.53 67.81
C ASP A 22 7.78 45.93 66.67
N PRO A 23 7.55 46.65 65.59
CA PRO A 23 6.69 46.07 64.53
C PRO A 23 7.49 44.92 63.93
N GLN A 24 7.13 43.72 64.31
CA GLN A 24 7.53 42.56 63.49
C GLN A 24 7.06 42.82 62.06
N LEU A 25 8.04 43.13 61.22
CA LEU A 25 7.85 43.11 59.76
C LEU A 25 7.38 41.71 59.37
N THR A 26 6.07 41.49 59.27
CA THR A 26 5.52 40.29 58.67
C THR A 26 5.85 40.35 57.20
N ILE A 27 6.91 39.64 56.81
CA ILE A 27 7.18 39.41 55.40
C ILE A 27 5.96 38.69 54.85
N GLN A 28 5.20 39.33 54.00
CA GLN A 28 4.07 38.71 53.32
C GLN A 28 4.62 37.65 52.35
N GLU A 29 4.40 36.38 52.70
CA GLU A 29 4.75 35.26 51.82
C GLU A 29 3.97 35.33 50.54
N LEU A 30 4.65 35.37 49.41
CA LEU A 30 4.05 35.40 48.08
C LEU A 30 4.06 34.00 47.44
N PRO A 31 3.03 33.66 46.66
CA PRO A 31 3.02 32.37 45.95
C PRO A 31 4.05 32.35 44.82
N PRO A 32 4.57 31.19 44.46
CA PRO A 32 5.37 31.00 43.24
C PRO A 32 4.57 31.43 42.03
N THR A 33 5.21 32.07 41.04
CA THR A 33 4.56 32.55 39.82
C THR A 33 5.31 32.09 38.55
N GLY A 34 4.58 31.80 37.50
CA GLY A 34 5.11 31.47 36.18
C GLY A 34 4.09 31.67 35.09
N PRO A 35 4.53 31.70 33.85
CA PRO A 35 3.62 31.85 32.72
C PRO A 35 2.79 30.57 32.51
N ASN A 36 1.57 30.74 32.00
CA ASN A 36 0.83 29.63 31.41
C ASN A 36 1.59 29.12 30.18
N LEU A 37 1.41 27.85 29.89
CA LEU A 37 2.06 27.19 28.75
C LEU A 37 1.04 26.83 27.68
N ASP A 38 1.37 27.15 26.43
CA ASP A 38 0.66 26.70 25.26
C ASP A 38 1.56 25.73 24.49
N LEU A 39 1.16 24.48 24.44
CA LEU A 39 1.89 23.39 23.82
C LEU A 39 1.12 22.81 22.63
N THR A 40 1.81 22.17 21.70
CA THR A 40 1.19 21.49 20.57
C THR A 40 1.69 20.04 20.51
N LEU A 41 0.75 19.09 20.36
CA LEU A 41 1.01 17.69 20.17
C LEU A 41 0.41 17.19 18.86
N ASN A 42 1.25 16.63 17.99
CA ASN A 42 0.81 15.89 16.81
C ASN A 42 0.37 14.48 17.25
N VAL A 43 -0.92 14.18 17.12
CA VAL A 43 -1.47 12.88 17.51
C VAL A 43 -1.29 11.89 16.39
N LEU A 44 -0.52 10.82 16.63
CA LEU A 44 -0.22 9.82 15.61
C LEU A 44 -1.47 9.09 15.07
N GLY A 45 -2.47 8.88 15.91
CA GLY A 45 -3.72 8.23 15.51
C GLY A 45 -3.64 6.70 15.38
N VAL A 46 -2.43 6.15 15.33
CA VAL A 46 -2.16 4.70 15.20
C VAL A 46 -1.43 4.15 16.44
N ALA A 47 -1.07 5.02 17.35
CA ALA A 47 -0.38 4.70 18.60
C ALA A 47 -0.53 5.85 19.59
N PRO A 48 -0.38 5.63 20.90
CA PRO A 48 -0.30 6.71 21.87
C PRO A 48 0.77 7.72 21.50
N SER A 49 0.45 9.01 21.69
CA SER A 49 1.36 10.13 21.41
C SER A 49 1.74 10.81 22.72
N MET A 50 3.00 11.24 22.82
CA MET A 50 3.56 11.79 24.04
C MET A 50 4.24 13.13 23.74
N LEU A 51 4.07 14.07 24.68
CA LEU A 51 4.73 15.36 24.70
C LEU A 51 5.50 15.52 26.01
N SER A 52 6.73 15.99 25.94
CA SER A 52 7.52 16.38 27.10
C SER A 52 7.81 17.87 27.06
N SER A 53 7.70 18.53 28.22
CA SER A 53 7.97 19.94 28.39
C SER A 53 8.43 20.21 29.80
N ASN A 54 8.69 21.46 30.17
CA ASN A 54 9.04 21.85 31.52
C ASN A 54 8.18 23.02 31.97
N VAL A 55 7.56 22.92 33.14
CA VAL A 55 6.84 24.01 33.79
C VAL A 55 7.85 24.80 34.62
N SER A 56 8.17 26.03 34.16
CA SER A 56 9.15 26.90 34.80
C SER A 56 8.46 27.98 35.58
N VAL A 57 8.66 28.01 36.89
CA VAL A 57 8.14 29.05 37.79
C VAL A 57 9.25 29.57 38.66
N SER A 58 9.07 30.76 39.20
CA SER A 58 9.97 31.37 40.18
C SER A 58 9.24 31.69 41.48
N ASP A 59 9.96 31.55 42.57
CA ASP A 59 9.48 32.00 43.87
C ASP A 59 10.10 33.36 44.20
N PRO A 60 9.29 34.39 44.57
CA PRO A 60 9.79 35.73 44.87
C PRO A 60 10.75 35.77 46.06
N GLN A 61 10.69 34.81 46.99
CA GLN A 61 11.54 34.68 48.14
C GLN A 61 12.68 33.67 47.96
N GLY A 62 12.76 33.01 46.78
CA GLY A 62 13.79 32.02 46.48
C GLY A 62 13.60 30.67 47.19
N LEU A 63 12.38 30.38 47.67
CA LEU A 63 12.07 29.11 48.32
C LEU A 63 12.02 27.97 47.31
N PRO A 64 12.32 26.72 47.72
CA PRO A 64 12.16 25.55 46.86
C PRO A 64 10.71 25.37 46.39
N ILE A 65 10.55 25.01 45.14
CA ILE A 65 9.23 24.85 44.51
C ILE A 65 8.92 23.36 44.38
N ALA A 66 7.71 22.97 44.77
CA ALA A 66 7.13 21.66 44.53
C ALA A 66 6.02 21.76 43.49
N TYR A 67 5.97 20.77 42.58
CA TYR A 67 5.00 20.67 41.49
C TYR A 67 4.07 19.47 41.69
N SER A 68 2.79 19.63 41.33
CA SER A 68 1.78 18.55 41.33
C SER A 68 0.76 18.75 40.23
N ILE A 69 0.10 17.69 39.82
CA ILE A 69 -1.08 17.80 38.95
C ILE A 69 -2.32 18.02 39.80
N VAL A 70 -2.97 19.19 39.66
CA VAL A 70 -4.22 19.52 40.34
C VAL A 70 -5.41 18.97 39.57
N GLN A 71 -5.41 19.15 38.24
CA GLN A 71 -6.42 18.63 37.35
C GLN A 71 -5.75 18.09 36.11
N ASN A 72 -6.06 16.83 35.81
CA ASN A 72 -5.59 16.20 34.59
C ASN A 72 -6.43 16.60 33.39
N GLY A 73 -5.90 16.39 32.19
CA GLY A 73 -6.64 16.56 30.95
C GLY A 73 -7.79 15.56 30.80
N THR A 74 -8.70 15.86 29.89
CA THR A 74 -9.84 14.98 29.53
C THR A 74 -9.54 14.12 28.31
N ALA A 75 -8.64 14.57 27.42
CA ALA A 75 -8.18 13.83 26.25
C ALA A 75 -6.96 12.94 26.55
N GLY A 76 -6.16 13.32 27.54
CA GLY A 76 -4.94 12.62 27.90
C GLY A 76 -4.59 12.73 29.37
N THR A 77 -3.45 12.14 29.74
CA THR A 77 -2.95 12.10 31.11
C THR A 77 -1.60 12.79 31.21
N ALA A 78 -1.48 13.71 32.14
CA ALA A 78 -0.24 14.39 32.47
C ALA A 78 0.38 13.80 33.73
N THR A 79 1.71 13.74 33.77
CA THR A 79 2.54 13.52 34.96
C THR A 79 3.56 14.62 35.06
N ILE A 80 3.96 14.99 36.30
CA ILE A 80 4.96 16.01 36.52
C ILE A 80 5.97 15.56 37.57
N HIS A 81 7.24 15.88 37.33
CA HIS A 81 8.28 15.61 38.33
C HIS A 81 8.20 16.64 39.45
N PRO A 82 8.08 16.21 40.73
CA PRO A 82 7.68 17.10 41.82
C PRO A 82 8.69 18.19 42.16
N SER A 83 9.95 18.06 41.80
CA SER A 83 11.00 19.08 42.14
C SER A 83 11.54 19.80 40.89
N SER A 84 11.48 19.20 39.69
CA SER A 84 12.04 19.82 38.49
C SER A 84 11.00 20.48 37.60
N GLY A 85 9.70 20.18 37.78
CA GLY A 85 8.63 20.67 36.91
C GLY A 85 8.62 20.00 35.52
N ALA A 86 9.38 18.94 35.29
CA ALA A 86 9.38 18.17 34.05
C ALA A 86 8.00 17.52 33.88
N LEU A 87 7.27 17.98 32.86
CA LEU A 87 5.92 17.55 32.51
C LEU A 87 5.97 16.54 31.35
N THR A 88 5.25 15.44 31.51
CA THR A 88 4.97 14.52 30.42
C THR A 88 3.45 14.41 30.25
N TYR A 89 2.96 14.59 29.03
CA TYR A 89 1.55 14.42 28.66
C TYR A 89 1.42 13.32 27.63
N THR A 90 0.50 12.39 27.85
CA THR A 90 0.23 11.25 26.97
C THR A 90 -1.24 11.23 26.58
N VAL A 91 -1.52 11.13 25.29
CA VAL A 91 -2.86 10.93 24.71
C VAL A 91 -2.93 9.55 24.06
N SER A 92 -4.10 8.89 24.12
CA SER A 92 -4.35 7.61 23.46
C SER A 92 -4.23 7.74 21.93
N ALA A 93 -4.19 6.62 21.22
CA ALA A 93 -4.15 6.61 19.76
C ALA A 93 -5.36 7.36 19.14
N HIS A 94 -6.52 7.30 19.81
CA HIS A 94 -7.75 7.89 19.29
C HIS A 94 -8.28 8.95 20.25
N THR A 95 -8.45 10.15 19.74
CA THR A 95 -9.16 11.26 20.40
C THR A 95 -9.84 12.09 19.32
N ASP A 96 -11.01 12.61 19.64
CA ASP A 96 -11.77 13.57 18.82
C ASP A 96 -11.57 15.03 19.29
N GLN A 97 -10.83 15.22 20.39
CA GLN A 97 -10.57 16.51 20.97
C GLN A 97 -9.38 17.20 20.31
N SER A 98 -9.57 18.43 19.88
CA SER A 98 -8.52 19.27 19.29
C SER A 98 -7.73 20.07 20.33
N ARG A 99 -8.17 20.06 21.62
CA ARG A 99 -7.55 20.80 22.72
C ARG A 99 -7.77 20.08 24.04
N ASP A 100 -6.76 20.15 24.90
CA ASP A 100 -6.85 19.70 26.28
C ASP A 100 -6.23 20.72 27.24
N VAL A 101 -6.57 20.64 28.52
CA VAL A 101 -6.06 21.57 29.54
C VAL A 101 -5.68 20.80 30.78
N VAL A 102 -4.45 21.02 31.25
CA VAL A 102 -3.92 20.48 32.50
C VAL A 102 -3.65 21.63 33.45
N LEU A 103 -4.07 21.47 34.70
CA LEU A 103 -3.79 22.44 35.77
C LEU A 103 -2.67 21.91 36.66
N VAL A 104 -1.55 22.61 36.68
CA VAL A 104 -0.36 22.27 37.48
C VAL A 104 -0.34 23.15 38.73
N GLY A 105 -0.40 22.55 39.90
CA GLY A 105 -0.18 23.23 41.18
C GLY A 105 1.29 23.40 41.44
N VAL A 106 1.68 24.60 41.90
CA VAL A 106 3.03 24.95 42.30
C VAL A 106 3.01 25.52 43.70
N SER A 107 3.88 25.07 44.57
CA SER A 107 3.94 25.46 46.00
C SER A 107 5.36 25.68 46.47
N ASN A 108 5.57 26.70 47.26
CA ASN A 108 6.83 26.93 48.00
C ASN A 108 6.79 26.40 49.44
N GLY A 109 5.78 25.58 49.78
CA GLY A 109 5.55 25.03 51.13
C GLY A 109 4.76 25.95 52.05
N LYS A 110 4.56 27.25 51.70
CA LYS A 110 3.79 28.22 52.45
C LYS A 110 2.61 28.78 51.67
N GLN A 111 2.82 29.04 50.42
CA GLN A 111 1.81 29.54 49.46
C GLN A 111 1.79 28.68 48.21
N SER A 112 0.66 28.70 47.52
CA SER A 112 0.47 27.94 46.28
C SER A 112 -0.19 28.78 45.21
N SER A 113 0.11 28.48 43.95
CA SER A 113 -0.56 29.01 42.78
C SER A 113 -0.74 27.91 41.73
N ASN A 114 -1.38 28.24 40.62
CA ASN A 114 -1.58 27.30 39.53
C ASN A 114 -0.99 27.84 38.24
N VAL A 115 -0.44 26.92 37.42
CA VAL A 115 -0.05 27.16 36.02
C VAL A 115 -0.98 26.37 35.14
N THR A 116 -1.64 27.03 34.19
CA THR A 116 -2.46 26.39 33.16
C THR A 116 -1.56 25.94 32.02
N VAL A 117 -1.63 24.67 31.66
CA VAL A 117 -0.99 24.10 30.48
C VAL A 117 -2.09 23.78 29.48
N THR A 118 -2.14 24.54 28.39
CA THR A 118 -3.03 24.30 27.26
C THR A 118 -2.30 23.45 26.22
N ILE A 119 -2.93 22.38 25.77
CA ILE A 119 -2.34 21.46 24.78
C ILE A 119 -3.26 21.47 23.55
N THR A 120 -2.77 22.01 22.43
CA THR A 120 -3.41 21.87 21.13
C THR A 120 -3.08 20.49 20.56
N LEU A 121 -4.12 19.71 20.29
CA LEU A 121 -4.00 18.38 19.70
C LEU A 121 -4.27 18.47 18.20
N LYS A 122 -3.23 18.22 17.39
CA LYS A 122 -3.36 18.15 15.94
C LYS A 122 -3.71 16.74 15.53
N ILE A 123 -4.95 16.57 15.09
CA ILE A 123 -5.53 15.28 14.69
C ILE A 123 -5.99 15.35 13.23
N ASP A 124 -6.12 14.19 12.59
CA ASP A 124 -6.77 14.01 11.29
C ASP A 124 -8.06 13.20 11.53
N PRO A 125 -9.24 13.77 11.24
CA PRO A 125 -10.53 13.23 11.74
C PRO A 125 -10.86 11.81 11.27
N LEU A 126 -10.38 11.38 10.09
CA LEU A 126 -10.65 10.05 9.53
C LEU A 126 -9.61 8.98 9.93
N ILE A 127 -8.49 9.36 10.59
CA ILE A 127 -7.45 8.38 10.94
C ILE A 127 -7.96 7.19 11.74
N PRO A 128 -8.91 7.33 12.68
CA PRO A 128 -9.47 6.18 13.41
C PRO A 128 -10.19 5.16 12.53
N ASN A 129 -10.69 5.62 11.37
CA ASN A 129 -11.47 4.81 10.43
C ASN A 129 -10.61 4.22 9.31
N GLN A 130 -9.36 4.67 9.16
CA GLN A 130 -8.41 4.18 8.15
C GLN A 130 -7.78 2.85 8.60
N TRP A 131 -8.57 1.77 8.58
CA TRP A 131 -8.19 0.44 9.03
C TRP A 131 -6.89 -0.09 8.38
N HIS A 132 -6.60 0.31 7.14
CA HIS A 132 -5.40 -0.11 6.42
C HIS A 132 -4.10 0.39 7.06
N LEU A 133 -4.15 1.48 7.83
CA LEU A 133 -3.01 2.04 8.58
C LEU A 133 -2.89 1.41 9.97
N HIS A 134 -4.01 1.30 10.68
CA HIS A 134 -4.10 0.71 12.01
C HIS A 134 -5.49 0.17 12.29
N ASN A 135 -5.61 -1.14 12.35
CA ASN A 135 -6.88 -1.83 12.49
C ASN A 135 -7.10 -2.31 13.92
N VAL A 136 -7.94 -1.59 14.62
CA VAL A 136 -8.41 -1.95 15.99
C VAL A 136 -9.90 -2.32 16.01
N GLY A 137 -10.50 -2.58 14.84
CA GLY A 137 -11.91 -2.95 14.71
C GLY A 137 -12.87 -1.76 14.73
N TYR A 138 -12.42 -0.52 14.53
CA TYR A 138 -13.32 0.63 14.39
C TYR A 138 -14.09 0.60 13.08
N SER A 139 -15.27 1.21 13.08
CA SER A 139 -16.10 1.34 11.88
C SER A 139 -15.33 2.05 10.75
N ALA A 140 -15.35 1.45 9.57
CA ALA A 140 -14.80 2.01 8.35
C ALA A 140 -15.92 2.45 7.38
N PHE A 141 -17.04 2.94 7.92
CA PHE A 141 -18.23 3.35 7.16
C PHE A 141 -18.82 2.23 6.29
N ALA A 142 -18.67 0.99 6.74
CA ALA A 142 -19.22 -0.22 6.12
C ALA A 142 -20.17 -0.91 7.10
N SER A 143 -20.93 -1.91 6.63
CA SER A 143 -21.87 -2.64 7.46
C SER A 143 -21.21 -3.71 8.34
N THR A 144 -20.02 -4.18 7.94
CA THR A 144 -19.17 -5.06 8.75
C THR A 144 -17.98 -4.27 9.30
N LEU A 145 -17.45 -4.72 10.41
CA LEU A 145 -16.27 -4.13 11.02
C LEU A 145 -14.99 -4.77 10.46
N PRO A 146 -13.89 -4.02 10.36
CA PRO A 146 -12.57 -4.59 10.12
C PRO A 146 -12.18 -5.58 11.25
N VAL A 147 -11.43 -6.61 10.90
CA VAL A 147 -10.90 -7.57 11.90
C VAL A 147 -9.56 -7.07 12.42
N SER A 148 -9.52 -6.73 13.70
CA SER A 148 -8.35 -6.14 14.36
C SER A 148 -7.04 -6.87 14.07
N GLY A 149 -5.96 -6.12 13.80
CA GLY A 149 -4.63 -6.62 13.51
C GLY A 149 -4.36 -6.95 12.03
N ASN A 150 -5.37 -6.82 11.16
CA ASN A 150 -5.19 -6.92 9.71
C ASN A 150 -4.99 -5.53 9.11
N ASP A 151 -3.76 -5.03 9.19
CA ASP A 151 -3.31 -3.73 8.68
C ASP A 151 -1.85 -3.80 8.21
N MET A 152 -1.30 -2.66 7.80
CA MET A 152 0.09 -2.55 7.34
C MET A 152 1.10 -2.30 8.45
N ASN A 153 0.70 -2.19 9.72
CA ASN A 153 1.59 -1.96 10.85
C ASN A 153 2.50 -0.72 10.68
N VAL A 154 1.92 0.43 10.32
CA VAL A 154 2.71 1.66 10.07
C VAL A 154 3.24 2.34 11.33
N ALA A 155 2.69 2.02 12.51
CA ALA A 155 2.91 2.74 13.76
C ALA A 155 4.39 2.81 14.17
N GLY A 156 5.14 1.72 14.00
CA GLY A 156 6.57 1.67 14.34
C GLY A 156 7.39 2.62 13.47
N ALA A 157 7.18 2.58 12.15
CA ALA A 157 7.86 3.45 11.21
C ALA A 157 7.60 4.94 11.52
N TRP A 158 6.34 5.31 11.77
CA TRP A 158 5.99 6.70 12.08
C TRP A 158 6.54 7.19 13.41
N ARG A 159 6.61 6.33 14.45
CA ARG A 159 7.25 6.68 15.74
C ARG A 159 8.73 6.95 15.58
N GLU A 160 9.40 6.30 14.66
CA GLU A 160 10.81 6.54 14.35
C GLU A 160 11.03 7.75 13.44
N GLY A 161 9.96 8.45 13.01
CA GLY A 161 10.02 9.65 12.18
C GLY A 161 10.13 9.39 10.69
N PHE A 162 9.86 8.16 10.23
CA PHE A 162 9.78 7.85 8.80
C PHE A 162 8.39 8.19 8.28
N THR A 163 8.33 9.19 7.41
CA THR A 163 7.10 9.85 6.94
C THR A 163 7.03 9.96 5.42
N GLY A 164 8.06 9.46 4.73
CA GLY A 164 8.24 9.60 3.28
C GLY A 164 8.92 10.91 2.87
N LYS A 165 9.38 11.72 3.83
CA LYS A 165 10.00 13.02 3.58
C LYS A 165 11.19 12.92 2.63
N GLY A 166 11.18 13.79 1.59
CA GLY A 166 12.22 13.85 0.57
C GLY A 166 12.08 12.81 -0.56
N ILE A 167 11.10 11.91 -0.49
CA ILE A 167 10.82 10.91 -1.53
C ILE A 167 9.74 11.43 -2.48
N LYS A 168 9.96 11.26 -3.77
CA LYS A 168 9.08 11.71 -4.86
C LYS A 168 8.30 10.54 -5.42
N VAL A 169 6.98 10.60 -5.32
CA VAL A 169 6.07 9.57 -5.81
C VAL A 169 5.21 10.13 -6.94
N ALA A 170 5.29 9.52 -8.10
CA ALA A 170 4.43 9.86 -9.23
C ALA A 170 3.16 8.99 -9.22
N VAL A 171 2.00 9.64 -9.27
CA VAL A 171 0.70 9.05 -9.49
C VAL A 171 0.42 9.09 -10.99
N VAL A 172 0.67 7.96 -11.68
CA VAL A 172 0.40 7.80 -13.10
C VAL A 172 -1.01 7.23 -13.25
N ASP A 173 -2.01 8.10 -13.50
CA ASP A 173 -3.41 7.73 -13.33
C ASP A 173 -4.35 8.61 -14.18
N SER A 174 -5.63 8.73 -13.79
CA SER A 174 -6.64 9.60 -14.42
C SER A 174 -6.41 11.11 -14.20
N GLY A 175 -5.50 11.46 -13.29
CA GLY A 175 -5.16 12.82 -12.87
C GLY A 175 -5.16 12.95 -11.35
N LEU A 176 -4.62 14.07 -10.86
CA LEU A 176 -4.56 14.42 -9.45
C LEU A 176 -5.07 15.84 -9.27
N GLN A 177 -6.04 16.04 -8.39
CA GLN A 177 -6.52 17.37 -8.04
C GLN A 177 -5.47 18.09 -7.17
N ILE A 178 -4.64 18.93 -7.81
CA ILE A 178 -3.49 19.59 -7.17
C ILE A 178 -3.89 20.56 -6.05
N GLY A 179 -5.11 21.12 -6.09
CA GLY A 179 -5.65 22.03 -5.09
C GLY A 179 -6.48 21.37 -4.00
N HIS A 180 -6.50 20.02 -3.91
CA HIS A 180 -7.26 19.32 -2.87
C HIS A 180 -6.75 19.68 -1.47
N GLU A 181 -7.66 20.02 -0.54
CA GLU A 181 -7.31 20.58 0.79
C GLU A 181 -6.37 19.67 1.63
N ASP A 182 -6.38 18.36 1.37
CA ASP A 182 -5.62 17.36 2.10
C ASP A 182 -4.42 16.80 1.29
N LEU A 183 -4.14 17.38 0.12
CA LEU A 183 -3.03 16.96 -0.76
C LEU A 183 -2.11 18.13 -1.13
N ALA A 184 -2.65 19.33 -1.29
CA ALA A 184 -1.97 20.44 -1.94
C ALA A 184 -0.59 20.77 -1.36
N ALA A 185 -0.39 20.61 -0.04
CA ALA A 185 0.90 20.87 0.61
C ALA A 185 1.99 19.86 0.23
N ASN A 186 1.60 18.67 -0.23
CA ASN A 186 2.53 17.60 -0.64
C ASN A 186 2.71 17.52 -2.16
N VAL A 187 1.95 18.29 -2.97
CA VAL A 187 1.99 18.21 -4.43
C VAL A 187 3.06 19.13 -5.01
N ASP A 188 3.96 18.56 -5.79
CA ASP A 188 4.90 19.29 -6.66
C ASP A 188 4.20 19.67 -7.97
N VAL A 189 3.51 20.81 -7.96
CA VAL A 189 2.77 21.33 -9.12
C VAL A 189 3.72 21.57 -10.32
N ALA A 190 4.93 22.09 -10.08
CA ALA A 190 5.86 22.44 -11.16
C ALA A 190 6.32 21.20 -11.96
N LYS A 191 6.27 20.02 -11.36
CA LYS A 191 6.67 18.74 -11.96
C LYS A 191 5.51 17.79 -12.23
N SER A 192 4.29 18.16 -11.90
CA SER A 192 3.07 17.49 -12.38
C SER A 192 2.83 17.82 -13.85
N PHE A 193 2.14 16.95 -14.59
CA PHE A 193 1.95 17.17 -16.03
C PHE A 193 0.60 16.67 -16.53
N ASN A 194 -0.03 17.52 -17.36
CA ASN A 194 -1.28 17.24 -18.05
C ASN A 194 -1.03 16.90 -19.52
N PHE A 195 -1.20 15.64 -19.89
CA PHE A 195 -0.97 15.13 -21.25
C PHE A 195 -1.99 15.61 -22.27
N LEU A 196 -3.11 16.22 -21.86
CA LEU A 196 -4.13 16.72 -22.78
C LEU A 196 -3.79 18.14 -23.31
N ASN A 197 -3.15 18.98 -22.49
CA ASN A 197 -2.93 20.37 -22.83
C ASN A 197 -1.51 20.88 -22.57
N GLY A 198 -0.62 20.04 -22.02
CA GLY A 198 0.77 20.38 -21.73
C GLY A 198 0.98 21.25 -20.50
N SER A 199 -0.07 21.53 -19.69
CA SER A 199 0.07 22.31 -18.46
C SER A 199 0.60 21.47 -17.29
N ASN A 200 0.93 22.15 -16.18
CA ASN A 200 1.33 21.52 -14.92
C ASN A 200 0.14 21.17 -14.01
N ASP A 201 -1.08 21.32 -14.49
CA ASP A 201 -2.29 20.98 -13.75
C ASP A 201 -2.98 19.75 -14.35
N PRO A 202 -2.70 18.53 -13.82
CA PRO A 202 -3.36 17.29 -14.22
C PRO A 202 -4.70 17.07 -13.51
N SER A 203 -5.27 18.08 -12.87
CA SER A 203 -6.56 17.92 -12.18
C SER A 203 -7.62 17.39 -13.13
N PRO A 204 -8.41 16.38 -12.70
CA PRO A 204 -9.43 15.79 -13.55
C PRO A 204 -10.51 16.82 -13.91
N ALA A 205 -10.76 17.03 -15.20
CA ALA A 205 -11.79 17.94 -15.68
C ALA A 205 -13.19 17.30 -15.69
N ALA A 206 -13.26 16.00 -15.99
CA ALA A 206 -14.53 15.28 -16.12
C ALA A 206 -15.06 14.78 -14.76
N ALA A 207 -16.37 14.80 -14.59
CA ALA A 207 -17.03 14.06 -13.52
C ALA A 207 -16.68 12.57 -13.64
N GLY A 208 -16.41 11.93 -12.51
CA GLY A 208 -16.07 10.52 -12.48
C GLY A 208 -14.60 10.18 -12.70
N SER A 209 -13.69 11.15 -12.68
CA SER A 209 -12.24 10.94 -12.86
C SER A 209 -11.45 11.21 -11.58
N ASP A 210 -11.97 10.83 -10.42
CA ASP A 210 -11.34 11.07 -9.11
C ASP A 210 -10.32 9.99 -8.70
N HIS A 211 -10.20 8.92 -9.47
CA HIS A 211 -9.39 7.74 -9.13
C HIS A 211 -7.94 8.10 -8.75
N GLY A 212 -7.23 8.87 -9.57
CA GLY A 212 -5.85 9.27 -9.26
C GLY A 212 -5.74 10.20 -8.04
N THR A 213 -6.78 11.02 -7.75
CA THR A 213 -6.84 11.82 -6.52
C THR A 213 -6.97 10.92 -5.28
N ALA A 214 -7.80 9.87 -5.36
CA ALA A 214 -7.96 8.90 -4.30
C ALA A 214 -6.68 8.08 -4.07
N VAL A 215 -6.02 7.67 -5.15
CA VAL A 215 -4.70 7.00 -5.11
C VAL A 215 -3.65 7.89 -4.44
N ALA A 216 -3.61 9.19 -4.80
CA ALA A 216 -2.70 10.16 -4.18
C ALA A 216 -2.95 10.30 -2.68
N GLY A 217 -4.23 10.29 -2.26
CA GLY A 217 -4.62 10.37 -0.85
C GLY A 217 -4.10 9.20 -0.01
N ILE A 218 -4.15 7.98 -0.56
CA ILE A 218 -3.60 6.80 0.10
C ILE A 218 -2.08 6.93 0.30
N ILE A 219 -1.36 7.45 -0.69
CA ILE A 219 0.10 7.63 -0.60
C ILE A 219 0.45 8.73 0.38
N GLY A 220 -0.15 9.93 0.23
CA GLY A 220 0.40 11.13 0.84
C GLY A 220 -0.62 12.21 1.21
N SER A 221 -1.85 11.89 1.69
CA SER A 221 -2.67 12.87 2.40
C SER A 221 -1.88 13.48 3.55
N VAL A 222 -2.03 14.80 3.71
CA VAL A 222 -1.26 15.64 4.64
C VAL A 222 -1.64 15.34 6.08
N ALA A 223 -0.66 15.03 6.91
CA ALA A 223 -0.89 14.74 8.32
C ALA A 223 -1.03 15.98 9.19
N PHE A 224 -1.75 15.85 10.30
CA PHE A 224 -1.85 16.85 11.40
C PHE A 224 -2.43 18.20 10.97
N ASN A 225 -3.24 18.22 9.92
CA ASN A 225 -3.83 19.43 9.36
C ASN A 225 -5.28 19.69 9.82
N GLY A 226 -5.85 18.77 10.59
CA GLY A 226 -7.25 18.84 11.07
C GLY A 226 -8.29 18.51 10.01
N LYS A 227 -7.88 17.86 8.92
CA LYS A 227 -8.72 17.53 7.77
C LYS A 227 -8.59 16.07 7.42
N GLY A 228 -9.60 15.49 6.81
CA GLY A 228 -9.59 14.16 6.23
C GLY A 228 -8.91 13.07 7.02
N GLY A 229 -8.11 12.28 6.32
CA GLY A 229 -7.29 11.22 6.88
C GLY A 229 -5.80 11.50 6.73
N ARG A 230 -5.03 10.42 6.58
CA ARG A 230 -3.57 10.50 6.44
C ARG A 230 -3.10 9.52 5.38
N GLY A 231 -2.12 9.93 4.59
CA GLY A 231 -1.42 9.02 3.69
C GLY A 231 -0.39 8.18 4.44
N VAL A 232 -0.02 7.03 3.88
CA VAL A 232 1.03 6.15 4.44
C VAL A 232 2.35 6.91 4.57
N ALA A 233 2.70 7.72 3.56
CA ALA A 233 3.90 8.56 3.48
C ALA A 233 3.50 10.03 3.43
N TYR A 234 2.95 10.55 4.52
CA TYR A 234 2.26 11.84 4.60
C TYR A 234 3.16 13.09 4.43
N GLU A 235 4.47 12.94 4.28
CA GLU A 235 5.43 13.99 3.90
C GLU A 235 6.14 13.69 2.56
N ALA A 236 5.68 12.67 1.82
CA ALA A 236 6.20 12.40 0.48
C ALA A 236 5.76 13.50 -0.52
N THR A 237 6.61 13.80 -1.49
CA THR A 237 6.26 14.71 -2.57
C THR A 237 5.49 13.98 -3.66
N LEU A 238 4.27 14.43 -3.95
CA LEU A 238 3.38 13.82 -4.94
C LEU A 238 3.50 14.56 -6.29
N ARG A 239 3.49 13.81 -7.39
CA ARG A 239 3.36 14.33 -8.75
C ARG A 239 2.23 13.63 -9.48
N GLY A 240 1.36 14.37 -10.13
CA GLY A 240 0.24 13.83 -10.89
C GLY A 240 0.54 13.79 -12.38
N TYR A 241 0.25 12.65 -13.03
CA TYR A 241 0.33 12.47 -14.48
C TYR A 241 -0.98 11.85 -14.98
N ASN A 242 -1.80 12.62 -15.72
CA ASN A 242 -3.13 12.21 -16.15
C ASN A 242 -3.13 11.30 -17.41
N LEU A 243 -2.28 10.29 -17.42
CA LEU A 243 -2.09 9.36 -18.54
C LEU A 243 -3.38 8.65 -18.97
N LEU A 244 -4.28 8.36 -18.03
CA LEU A 244 -5.54 7.65 -18.28
C LEU A 244 -6.68 8.59 -18.68
N ALA A 245 -6.47 9.88 -18.73
CA ALA A 245 -7.47 10.81 -19.24
C ALA A 245 -7.76 10.51 -20.73
N ASN A 246 -9.04 10.63 -21.11
CA ASN A 246 -9.46 10.30 -22.47
C ASN A 246 -8.68 11.14 -23.51
N GLY A 247 -7.97 10.46 -24.40
CA GLY A 247 -7.09 11.08 -25.40
C GLY A 247 -5.64 11.32 -24.95
N ALA A 248 -5.29 11.07 -23.67
CA ALA A 248 -3.92 11.23 -23.16
C ALA A 248 -3.06 9.98 -23.34
N SER A 249 -3.66 8.80 -23.41
CA SER A 249 -2.96 7.51 -23.45
C SER A 249 -2.28 7.29 -24.80
N SER A 250 -0.95 7.25 -24.80
CA SER A 250 -0.11 6.84 -25.91
C SER A 250 1.17 6.23 -25.36
N LEU A 251 1.89 5.44 -26.17
CA LEU A 251 3.17 4.85 -25.76
C LEU A 251 4.21 5.93 -25.41
N THR A 252 4.24 7.04 -26.17
CA THR A 252 5.11 8.19 -25.91
C THR A 252 4.80 8.83 -24.57
N ASN A 253 3.51 9.11 -24.28
CA ASN A 253 3.10 9.68 -23.02
C ASN A 253 3.35 8.72 -21.85
N PHE A 254 3.19 7.42 -22.07
CA PHE A 254 3.53 6.40 -21.08
C PHE A 254 5.03 6.46 -20.73
N GLY A 255 5.91 6.49 -21.72
CA GLY A 255 7.35 6.65 -21.49
C GLY A 255 7.69 7.97 -20.79
N ASN A 256 7.05 9.07 -21.21
CA ASN A 256 7.24 10.38 -20.59
C ASN A 256 6.77 10.40 -19.12
N ALA A 257 5.69 9.71 -18.78
CA ALA A 257 5.23 9.56 -17.41
C ALA A 257 6.20 8.73 -16.56
N LEU A 258 6.93 7.78 -17.16
CA LEU A 258 7.82 6.83 -16.48
C LEU A 258 9.31 7.16 -16.64
N GLY A 259 9.66 8.44 -16.62
CA GLY A 259 11.05 8.89 -16.49
C GLY A 259 11.76 9.34 -17.76
N LEU A 260 11.14 9.27 -18.94
CA LEU A 260 11.75 9.76 -20.18
C LEU A 260 11.68 11.29 -20.33
N ALA A 261 10.75 11.95 -19.65
CA ALA A 261 10.62 13.40 -19.68
C ALA A 261 11.30 14.08 -18.49
N PRO A 262 11.75 15.36 -18.63
CA PRO A 262 12.44 16.08 -17.54
C PRO A 262 11.62 16.24 -16.25
N TYR A 263 10.27 16.24 -16.35
CA TYR A 263 9.42 16.35 -15.17
C TYR A 263 9.29 15.03 -14.40
N SER A 264 9.61 13.89 -15.01
CA SER A 264 9.52 12.56 -14.40
C SER A 264 10.89 11.89 -14.17
N SER A 265 11.99 12.46 -14.67
CA SER A 265 13.32 11.83 -14.66
C SER A 265 14.00 11.75 -13.28
N ASP A 266 13.47 12.43 -12.28
CA ASP A 266 13.97 12.42 -10.90
C ASP A 266 12.96 11.84 -9.90
N VAL A 267 11.95 11.09 -10.38
CA VAL A 267 10.97 10.38 -9.58
C VAL A 267 11.61 9.13 -8.94
N ASP A 268 11.29 8.88 -7.68
CA ASP A 268 11.78 7.71 -6.95
C ASP A 268 10.86 6.49 -7.11
N ILE A 269 9.54 6.74 -7.10
CA ILE A 269 8.51 5.70 -7.15
C ILE A 269 7.44 6.10 -8.17
N PHE A 270 7.13 5.21 -9.11
CA PHE A 270 5.99 5.32 -10.00
C PHE A 270 4.88 4.38 -9.54
N ASN A 271 3.72 4.94 -9.23
CA ASN A 271 2.53 4.19 -8.87
C ASN A 271 1.58 4.10 -10.07
N GLU A 272 1.31 2.87 -10.52
CA GLU A 272 0.45 2.53 -11.64
C GLU A 272 -0.74 1.72 -11.13
N SER A 273 -1.83 2.42 -10.79
CA SER A 273 -3.05 1.80 -10.24
C SER A 273 -4.06 1.43 -11.33
N PHE A 274 -3.60 0.80 -12.42
CA PHE A 274 -4.45 0.39 -13.55
C PHE A 274 -3.91 -0.87 -14.22
N ASP A 275 -4.74 -1.52 -15.05
CA ASP A 275 -4.37 -2.70 -15.82
C ASP A 275 -4.84 -2.61 -17.28
N SER A 276 -4.46 -3.61 -18.10
CA SER A 276 -4.89 -3.72 -19.48
C SER A 276 -6.34 -4.17 -19.63
N SER A 277 -7.03 -4.50 -18.54
CA SER A 277 -8.39 -5.05 -18.55
C SER A 277 -8.55 -6.21 -19.53
N SER A 278 -7.63 -7.19 -19.48
CA SER A 278 -7.61 -8.36 -20.36
C SER A 278 -7.62 -9.66 -19.55
N THR A 279 -8.30 -10.68 -20.08
CA THR A 279 -8.18 -12.07 -19.62
C THR A 279 -7.20 -12.87 -20.50
N GLN A 280 -6.86 -12.32 -21.65
CA GLN A 280 -6.00 -12.95 -22.65
C GLN A 280 -4.54 -12.88 -22.22
N LEU A 281 -3.80 -13.97 -22.43
CA LEU A 281 -2.34 -13.97 -22.38
C LEU A 281 -1.79 -13.29 -23.64
N PRO A 282 -1.22 -12.09 -23.53
CA PRO A 282 -0.82 -11.32 -24.69
C PRO A 282 0.56 -11.77 -25.21
N PRO A 283 0.86 -11.54 -26.49
CA PRO A 283 2.23 -11.60 -26.96
C PRO A 283 3.07 -10.49 -26.31
N GLN A 284 4.37 -10.73 -26.17
CA GLN A 284 5.28 -9.74 -25.61
C GLN A 284 5.29 -8.45 -26.43
N VAL A 285 5.23 -7.31 -25.74
CA VAL A 285 5.36 -5.98 -26.33
C VAL A 285 6.72 -5.39 -25.98
N ASN A 286 7.63 -5.33 -26.97
CA ASN A 286 9.01 -4.86 -26.75
C ASN A 286 9.12 -3.40 -26.33
N SER A 287 8.13 -2.56 -26.62
CA SER A 287 8.13 -1.14 -26.29
C SER A 287 8.15 -0.87 -24.77
N TYR A 288 7.52 -1.70 -23.95
CA TYR A 288 7.59 -1.57 -22.50
C TYR A 288 8.99 -1.91 -21.95
N ASN A 289 9.73 -2.78 -22.63
CA ASN A 289 11.10 -3.10 -22.22
C ASN A 289 12.04 -1.89 -22.29
N ALA A 290 11.90 -1.03 -23.31
CA ALA A 290 12.69 0.18 -23.45
C ALA A 290 12.37 1.19 -22.34
N ILE A 291 11.08 1.35 -21.98
CA ILE A 291 10.64 2.21 -20.88
C ILE A 291 11.19 1.69 -19.55
N ASN A 292 11.08 0.38 -19.31
CA ASN A 292 11.60 -0.26 -18.11
C ASN A 292 13.13 -0.13 -18.01
N ALA A 293 13.85 -0.26 -19.13
CA ALA A 293 15.30 -0.05 -19.16
C ALA A 293 15.69 1.37 -18.75
N ASN A 294 14.92 2.40 -19.18
CA ASN A 294 15.13 3.77 -18.72
C ASN A 294 14.90 3.90 -17.21
N ALA A 295 13.86 3.32 -16.67
CA ALA A 295 13.57 3.38 -15.23
C ALA A 295 14.74 2.83 -14.37
N LEU A 296 15.51 1.87 -14.88
CA LEU A 296 16.71 1.35 -14.22
C LEU A 296 17.84 2.39 -14.10
N THR A 297 17.88 3.40 -14.95
CA THR A 297 18.92 4.46 -14.92
C THR A 297 18.63 5.53 -13.89
N LEU A 298 17.39 5.63 -13.45
CA LEU A 298 16.96 6.66 -12.51
C LEU A 298 17.55 6.44 -11.10
N ARG A 299 17.39 7.42 -10.22
CA ARG A 299 17.94 7.40 -8.87
C ARG A 299 19.46 7.13 -8.84
N GLY A 300 20.20 7.67 -9.82
CA GLY A 300 21.66 7.47 -9.92
C GLY A 300 22.04 6.01 -10.23
N GLY A 301 21.23 5.31 -11.03
CA GLY A 301 21.46 3.91 -11.41
C GLY A 301 20.95 2.86 -10.41
N LYS A 302 20.30 3.28 -9.30
CA LYS A 302 19.67 2.36 -8.34
C LYS A 302 18.33 1.81 -8.87
N GLY A 303 17.80 2.43 -9.93
CA GLY A 303 16.48 2.18 -10.51
C GLY A 303 15.35 2.84 -9.73
N ALA A 304 14.42 3.45 -10.44
CA ALA A 304 13.14 3.86 -9.86
C ALA A 304 12.29 2.63 -9.54
N ILE A 305 11.44 2.75 -8.54
CA ILE A 305 10.55 1.66 -8.14
C ILE A 305 9.24 1.77 -8.92
N LEU A 306 8.88 0.73 -9.66
CA LEU A 306 7.60 0.63 -10.35
C LEU A 306 6.66 -0.24 -9.53
N VAL A 307 5.56 0.33 -9.07
CA VAL A 307 4.52 -0.36 -8.29
C VAL A 307 3.27 -0.48 -9.15
N GLN A 308 2.84 -1.70 -9.43
CA GLN A 308 1.71 -1.98 -10.32
C GLN A 308 0.61 -2.78 -9.63
N SER A 309 -0.64 -2.36 -9.86
CA SER A 309 -1.82 -3.10 -9.40
C SER A 309 -1.92 -4.48 -10.07
N GLY A 310 -2.33 -5.51 -9.31
CA GLY A 310 -2.44 -6.90 -9.81
C GLY A 310 -3.63 -7.16 -10.74
N GLY A 311 -4.62 -6.25 -10.79
CA GLY A 311 -5.85 -6.39 -11.57
C GLY A 311 -7.05 -6.89 -10.77
N ASN A 312 -8.26 -6.65 -11.27
CA ASN A 312 -9.52 -6.78 -10.53
C ASN A 312 -10.52 -7.76 -11.19
N SER A 313 -10.04 -8.75 -11.93
CA SER A 313 -10.86 -9.66 -12.73
C SER A 313 -10.95 -11.08 -12.18
N PHE A 314 -10.84 -11.26 -10.84
CA PHE A 314 -10.90 -12.59 -10.22
C PHE A 314 -12.24 -13.29 -10.48
N SER A 315 -13.35 -12.61 -10.24
CA SER A 315 -14.70 -13.21 -10.32
C SER A 315 -15.60 -12.63 -11.40
N SER A 316 -15.15 -11.59 -12.08
CA SER A 316 -15.92 -10.98 -13.17
C SER A 316 -15.01 -10.20 -14.11
N PHE A 317 -15.28 -10.28 -15.40
CA PHE A 317 -14.59 -9.49 -16.41
C PHE A 317 -15.58 -9.10 -17.52
N GLY A 318 -16.01 -7.83 -17.55
CA GLY A 318 -16.83 -7.26 -18.61
C GLY A 318 -17.94 -8.19 -19.16
N ASN A 319 -17.92 -8.44 -20.45
CA ASN A 319 -18.88 -9.30 -21.15
C ASN A 319 -18.58 -10.81 -21.01
N VAL A 320 -17.52 -11.22 -20.33
CA VAL A 320 -17.11 -12.62 -20.12
C VAL A 320 -17.63 -13.20 -18.79
N ALA A 321 -18.66 -12.63 -18.23
CA ALA A 321 -19.23 -13.03 -16.95
C ALA A 321 -19.52 -14.55 -16.83
N ALA A 322 -19.99 -15.20 -17.90
CA ALA A 322 -20.30 -16.63 -17.86
C ALA A 322 -19.07 -17.52 -17.62
N VAL A 323 -17.93 -17.18 -18.23
CA VAL A 323 -16.66 -17.89 -18.08
C VAL A 323 -16.09 -17.68 -16.68
N CYS A 324 -16.11 -16.42 -16.21
CA CYS A 324 -15.68 -16.08 -14.87
C CYS A 324 -16.57 -16.75 -13.81
N THR A 325 -17.85 -17.01 -14.08
CA THR A 325 -18.72 -17.76 -13.18
C THR A 325 -18.22 -19.19 -12.95
N GLN A 326 -17.70 -19.86 -13.99
CA GLN A 326 -17.12 -21.20 -13.84
C GLN A 326 -15.81 -21.15 -13.02
N ALA A 327 -14.88 -20.26 -13.32
CA ALA A 327 -13.66 -20.08 -12.56
C ALA A 327 -13.96 -19.77 -11.08
N LYS A 328 -14.91 -18.86 -10.83
CA LYS A 328 -15.38 -18.51 -9.47
C LYS A 328 -16.00 -19.72 -8.75
N ALA A 329 -16.78 -20.55 -9.43
CA ALA A 329 -17.39 -21.74 -8.85
C ALA A 329 -16.34 -22.76 -8.38
N PHE A 330 -15.20 -22.83 -9.04
CA PHE A 330 -14.04 -23.62 -8.60
C PHE A 330 -13.08 -22.87 -7.66
N GLY A 331 -13.34 -21.61 -7.34
CA GLY A 331 -12.53 -20.82 -6.41
C GLY A 331 -11.20 -20.35 -6.99
N VAL A 332 -11.10 -20.17 -8.31
CA VAL A 332 -9.90 -19.67 -9.00
C VAL A 332 -10.17 -18.39 -9.78
N SER A 333 -9.09 -17.69 -10.12
CA SER A 333 -9.17 -16.39 -10.80
C SER A 333 -9.52 -16.54 -12.27
N CYS A 334 -10.49 -15.79 -12.77
CA CYS A 334 -10.76 -15.66 -14.19
C CYS A 334 -9.63 -14.91 -14.91
N GLY A 335 -9.22 -13.76 -14.35
CA GLY A 335 -8.08 -12.98 -14.83
C GLY A 335 -6.76 -13.44 -14.18
N SER A 336 -5.68 -13.34 -14.93
CA SER A 336 -4.32 -13.62 -14.42
C SER A 336 -3.52 -12.33 -14.30
N THR A 337 -2.60 -12.27 -13.36
CA THR A 337 -1.61 -11.17 -13.32
C THR A 337 -0.72 -11.14 -14.57
N SER A 338 -0.59 -12.25 -15.28
CA SER A 338 0.16 -12.36 -16.54
C SER A 338 -0.62 -11.90 -17.79
N SER A 339 -1.86 -11.45 -17.63
CA SER A 339 -2.65 -10.89 -18.74
C SER A 339 -2.26 -9.46 -19.13
N ASP A 340 -1.33 -8.84 -18.42
CA ASP A 340 -0.81 -7.51 -18.70
C ASP A 340 0.72 -7.57 -18.92
N THR A 341 1.16 -7.24 -20.13
CA THR A 341 2.59 -7.28 -20.52
C THR A 341 3.49 -6.34 -19.73
N ARG A 342 2.94 -5.37 -19.01
CA ARG A 342 3.70 -4.51 -18.11
C ARG A 342 4.17 -5.24 -16.85
N ARG A 343 3.49 -6.36 -16.48
CA ARG A 343 3.73 -7.17 -15.29
C ARG A 343 4.63 -8.37 -15.53
N ASP A 344 5.01 -8.63 -16.77
CA ASP A 344 5.84 -9.79 -17.14
C ASP A 344 7.34 -9.52 -17.05
N GLY A 345 7.72 -8.30 -16.63
CA GLY A 345 9.10 -7.88 -16.44
C GLY A 345 9.62 -8.12 -15.02
N THR A 346 10.94 -8.06 -14.86
CA THR A 346 11.61 -8.23 -13.56
C THR A 346 11.60 -6.96 -12.69
N LEU A 347 11.37 -5.79 -13.30
CA LEU A 347 11.39 -4.49 -12.61
C LEU A 347 10.13 -4.22 -11.77
N PRO A 348 8.89 -4.43 -12.29
CA PRO A 348 7.69 -4.07 -11.55
C PRO A 348 7.50 -4.88 -10.26
N ILE A 349 6.93 -4.23 -9.25
CA ILE A 349 6.39 -4.85 -8.06
C ILE A 349 4.88 -4.96 -8.23
N VAL A 350 4.39 -6.16 -8.52
CA VAL A 350 2.96 -6.43 -8.74
C VAL A 350 2.28 -6.70 -7.41
N VAL A 351 1.21 -5.96 -7.12
CA VAL A 351 0.56 -5.95 -5.80
C VAL A 351 -0.85 -6.54 -5.87
N GLY A 352 -1.11 -7.57 -5.05
CA GLY A 352 -2.44 -8.11 -4.79
C GLY A 352 -3.19 -7.31 -3.72
N ALA A 353 -4.53 -7.43 -3.68
CA ALA A 353 -5.36 -6.75 -2.69
C ALA A 353 -5.86 -7.71 -1.60
N ILE A 354 -5.78 -7.25 -0.34
CA ILE A 354 -6.40 -7.90 0.82
C ILE A 354 -7.53 -7.04 1.40
N ALA A 355 -8.56 -7.72 1.90
CA ALA A 355 -9.69 -7.14 2.60
C ALA A 355 -9.36 -6.89 4.08
N ALA A 356 -10.28 -6.23 4.79
CA ALA A 356 -10.09 -5.83 6.18
C ALA A 356 -10.14 -6.98 7.20
N ASP A 357 -10.45 -8.19 6.76
CA ASP A 357 -10.36 -9.43 7.52
C ASP A 357 -9.05 -10.20 7.31
N GLY A 358 -8.16 -9.67 6.46
CA GLY A 358 -6.88 -10.29 6.12
C GLY A 358 -6.93 -11.32 5.00
N THR A 359 -8.10 -11.59 4.43
CA THR A 359 -8.26 -12.46 3.27
C THR A 359 -8.05 -11.71 1.94
N LYS A 360 -7.95 -12.44 0.83
CA LYS A 360 -7.85 -11.83 -0.50
C LYS A 360 -9.16 -11.10 -0.83
N SER A 361 -9.07 -9.84 -1.26
CA SER A 361 -10.24 -9.11 -1.79
C SER A 361 -10.90 -9.88 -2.93
N SER A 362 -12.22 -9.88 -2.97
CA SER A 362 -13.03 -10.72 -3.86
C SER A 362 -12.69 -10.58 -5.35
N TYR A 363 -12.25 -9.41 -5.74
CA TYR A 363 -11.91 -9.04 -7.12
C TYR A 363 -10.42 -9.25 -7.48
N SER A 364 -9.51 -9.37 -6.49
CA SER A 364 -8.06 -9.34 -6.73
C SER A 364 -7.60 -10.52 -7.58
N ASN A 365 -6.99 -10.25 -8.73
CA ASN A 365 -6.39 -11.27 -9.58
C ASN A 365 -5.36 -12.09 -8.81
N ALA A 366 -5.25 -13.35 -9.22
CA ALA A 366 -4.20 -14.26 -8.78
C ALA A 366 -3.19 -14.51 -9.90
N GLY A 367 -1.96 -14.87 -9.53
CA GLY A 367 -0.93 -15.27 -10.49
C GLY A 367 0.47 -15.32 -9.90
N SER A 368 1.35 -16.02 -10.59
CA SER A 368 2.72 -16.28 -10.14
C SER A 368 3.64 -15.05 -10.18
N SER A 369 3.22 -13.95 -10.83
CA SER A 369 3.98 -12.69 -10.89
C SER A 369 3.71 -11.74 -9.71
N LEU A 370 2.73 -12.03 -8.82
CA LEU A 370 2.53 -11.23 -7.61
C LEU A 370 3.80 -11.20 -6.76
N TRP A 371 4.12 -10.02 -6.21
CA TRP A 371 5.24 -9.88 -5.29
C TRP A 371 4.78 -9.89 -3.83
N VAL A 372 3.87 -8.99 -3.47
CA VAL A 372 3.24 -8.90 -2.14
C VAL A 372 1.77 -8.54 -2.29
N ALA A 373 1.03 -8.61 -1.20
CA ALA A 373 -0.31 -8.07 -1.08
C ALA A 373 -0.32 -6.87 -0.11
N ALA A 374 -1.25 -5.95 -0.34
CA ALA A 374 -1.48 -4.80 0.52
C ALA A 374 -2.99 -4.53 0.67
N PRO A 375 -3.43 -3.76 1.66
CA PRO A 375 -4.84 -3.42 1.82
C PRO A 375 -5.44 -2.81 0.55
N GLY A 376 -6.46 -3.47 0.02
CA GLY A 376 -7.26 -2.99 -1.11
C GLY A 376 -8.73 -2.82 -0.73
N GLY A 377 -9.14 -3.46 0.37
CA GLY A 377 -10.50 -3.45 0.86
C GLY A 377 -11.49 -4.17 -0.04
N GLU A 378 -12.76 -4.00 0.25
CA GLU A 378 -13.90 -4.41 -0.57
C GLU A 378 -14.66 -3.14 -1.06
N PHE A 379 -15.97 -3.20 -1.28
CA PHE A 379 -16.68 -2.10 -1.96
C PHE A 379 -17.18 -1.00 -1.04
N GLY A 380 -17.15 -1.19 0.29
CA GLY A 380 -17.67 -0.24 1.25
C GLY A 380 -19.20 -0.13 1.21
N ARG A 381 -19.77 0.68 2.09
CA ARG A 381 -21.19 0.97 2.08
C ARG A 381 -21.54 1.91 0.92
N ASN A 382 -22.46 1.43 0.08
CA ASN A 382 -23.03 2.19 -1.03
C ASN A 382 -24.55 2.36 -0.78
N THR A 383 -25.12 3.53 -1.03
CA THR A 383 -26.58 3.75 -0.89
C THR A 383 -27.42 3.00 -1.93
N SER A 384 -26.80 2.60 -3.05
CA SER A 384 -27.42 1.70 -4.02
C SER A 384 -27.29 0.22 -3.64
N PHE A 385 -26.80 -0.09 -2.44
CA PHE A 385 -26.74 -1.45 -1.92
C PHE A 385 -28.14 -2.01 -1.76
N VAL A 386 -28.45 -3.05 -2.51
CA VAL A 386 -29.64 -3.89 -2.32
C VAL A 386 -29.18 -5.22 -1.72
N PRO A 387 -29.62 -5.56 -0.50
CA PRO A 387 -29.27 -6.85 0.10
C PRO A 387 -29.60 -8.01 -0.83
N GLY A 388 -28.64 -8.93 -1.01
CA GLY A 388 -28.82 -10.12 -1.86
C GLY A 388 -28.49 -9.95 -3.33
N GLN A 389 -28.14 -8.76 -3.81
CA GLN A 389 -27.59 -8.60 -5.17
C GLN A 389 -26.08 -8.90 -5.17
N SER A 390 -25.64 -9.72 -6.11
CA SER A 390 -24.22 -10.00 -6.35
C SER A 390 -23.49 -8.71 -6.75
N GLY A 391 -22.40 -8.38 -6.01
CA GLY A 391 -21.60 -7.18 -6.24
C GLY A 391 -21.86 -6.03 -5.28
N SER A 392 -22.79 -6.18 -4.32
CA SER A 392 -23.02 -5.22 -3.24
C SER A 392 -22.35 -5.71 -1.96
N SER A 393 -21.02 -5.55 -1.87
CA SER A 393 -20.29 -5.82 -0.63
C SER A 393 -20.61 -4.76 0.42
N ILE A 394 -20.82 -5.23 1.66
CA ILE A 394 -21.00 -4.39 2.84
C ILE A 394 -19.69 -4.27 3.65
N GLU A 395 -18.64 -4.89 3.16
CA GLU A 395 -17.34 -4.99 3.81
C GLU A 395 -16.51 -3.71 3.59
N PRO A 396 -15.57 -3.39 4.50
CA PRO A 396 -14.80 -2.16 4.46
C PRO A 396 -14.01 -1.96 3.17
N ALA A 397 -14.13 -0.78 2.59
CA ALA A 397 -13.25 -0.26 1.55
C ALA A 397 -12.12 0.59 2.16
N ILE A 398 -11.31 1.23 1.34
CA ILE A 398 -10.27 2.15 1.77
C ILE A 398 -10.84 3.57 1.87
N ILE A 399 -10.51 4.24 2.97
CA ILE A 399 -10.91 5.64 3.24
C ILE A 399 -9.76 6.55 2.81
N THR A 400 -10.06 7.51 1.92
CA THR A 400 -9.05 8.38 1.33
C THR A 400 -9.66 9.68 0.79
N ALA A 401 -8.82 10.57 0.24
CA ALA A 401 -9.27 11.75 -0.49
C ALA A 401 -10.12 11.37 -1.70
N SER A 402 -11.02 12.26 -2.09
CA SER A 402 -11.80 12.18 -3.31
C SER A 402 -11.83 13.55 -3.98
N ARG A 403 -12.12 13.61 -5.26
CA ARG A 403 -12.25 14.89 -5.94
C ARG A 403 -13.37 15.73 -5.33
N SER A 404 -13.07 16.97 -4.96
CA SER A 404 -14.07 17.91 -4.44
C SER A 404 -15.16 18.19 -5.46
N GLY A 405 -16.39 18.51 -4.97
CA GLY A 405 -17.50 18.97 -5.78
C GLY A 405 -18.65 17.97 -5.96
N CYS A 406 -18.74 16.93 -5.13
CA CYS A 406 -19.88 15.97 -5.07
C CYS A 406 -20.27 15.29 -6.39
N ASN A 407 -19.40 15.35 -7.40
CA ASN A 407 -19.55 14.67 -8.69
C ASN A 407 -18.63 13.44 -8.74
N ASN A 408 -18.87 12.52 -7.79
CA ASN A 408 -17.99 11.40 -7.54
C ASN A 408 -17.96 10.39 -8.68
N TYR A 409 -16.89 9.59 -8.68
CA TYR A 409 -16.54 8.52 -9.61
C TYR A 409 -17.68 7.55 -9.80
N SER A 410 -18.72 7.51 -9.92
CA SER A 410 -19.72 6.45 -10.15
C SER A 410 -21.14 6.79 -9.74
N ASN A 411 -21.49 8.08 -9.53
CA ASN A 411 -22.78 8.41 -8.88
C ASN A 411 -23.00 7.59 -7.57
N ARG A 412 -21.91 7.13 -6.95
CA ARG A 412 -21.98 6.38 -5.69
C ARG A 412 -22.01 7.39 -4.56
N VAL A 413 -23.14 7.52 -3.92
CA VAL A 413 -23.22 8.19 -2.63
C VAL A 413 -22.44 7.33 -1.64
N ASN A 414 -21.32 7.85 -1.16
CA ASN A 414 -20.57 7.16 -0.11
C ASN A 414 -21.13 7.50 1.27
N ALA A 415 -20.79 6.70 2.29
CA ALA A 415 -21.34 6.89 3.63
C ALA A 415 -20.90 8.22 4.26
N LEU A 416 -19.77 8.81 3.86
CA LEU A 416 -19.30 10.09 4.35
C LEU A 416 -20.20 11.24 3.87
N ASP A 417 -20.74 11.17 2.64
CA ASP A 417 -21.62 12.21 2.09
C ASP A 417 -22.94 12.29 2.87
N SER A 418 -23.34 11.25 3.57
CA SER A 418 -24.56 11.19 4.39
C SER A 418 -24.38 11.73 5.82
N LEU A 419 -23.17 12.17 6.21
CA LEU A 419 -22.89 12.74 7.54
C LEU A 419 -23.45 14.17 7.74
N GLY A 420 -24.22 14.69 6.80
CA GLY A 420 -24.96 15.95 6.93
C GLY A 420 -24.05 17.17 7.09
N SER A 421 -24.13 17.85 8.26
CA SER A 421 -23.36 19.05 8.56
C SER A 421 -21.92 18.78 9.01
N SER A 422 -21.44 17.54 9.00
CA SER A 422 -20.05 17.20 9.35
C SER A 422 -19.10 17.88 8.36
N PRO A 423 -17.99 18.45 8.84
CA PRO A 423 -16.91 18.94 7.95
C PRO A 423 -16.39 17.88 6.98
N LEU A 424 -16.50 16.58 7.34
CA LEU A 424 -16.10 15.44 6.51
C LEU A 424 -17.03 15.23 5.29
N ALA A 425 -18.28 15.67 5.37
CA ALA A 425 -19.23 15.62 4.26
C ALA A 425 -19.13 16.86 3.34
N ALA A 426 -18.45 17.92 3.79
CA ALA A 426 -18.38 19.17 3.05
C ALA A 426 -17.68 18.97 1.70
N GLN A 427 -18.38 19.33 0.61
CA GLN A 427 -17.86 19.27 -0.76
C GLN A 427 -17.43 17.87 -1.25
N CYS A 428 -17.82 16.79 -0.57
CA CYS A 428 -17.51 15.40 -0.96
C CYS A 428 -16.01 15.16 -1.22
N GLN A 429 -15.14 15.72 -0.38
CA GLN A 429 -13.69 15.66 -0.56
C GLN A 429 -13.06 14.33 -0.15
N TYR A 430 -13.83 13.42 0.44
CA TYR A 430 -13.36 12.13 0.94
C TYR A 430 -14.30 11.01 0.54
N THR A 431 -13.75 9.80 0.43
CA THR A 431 -14.52 8.60 0.10
C THR A 431 -14.21 7.46 1.05
N ALA A 432 -15.22 6.63 1.34
CA ALA A 432 -15.11 5.37 2.05
C ALA A 432 -15.45 4.16 1.15
N THR A 433 -15.33 4.34 -0.18
CA THR A 433 -15.64 3.31 -1.18
C THR A 433 -14.49 3.06 -2.16
N MET A 434 -13.29 3.63 -1.90
CA MET A 434 -12.13 3.34 -2.73
C MET A 434 -11.69 1.90 -2.52
N ASN A 435 -11.49 1.15 -3.61
CA ASN A 435 -11.13 -0.26 -3.56
C ASN A 435 -10.26 -0.67 -4.76
N GLY A 436 -10.02 -1.96 -4.87
CA GLY A 436 -9.25 -2.53 -5.97
C GLY A 436 -7.79 -2.77 -5.62
N THR A 437 -7.11 -3.52 -6.45
CA THR A 437 -5.65 -3.53 -6.46
C THR A 437 -5.09 -2.13 -6.74
N SER A 438 -5.95 -1.22 -7.22
CA SER A 438 -5.71 0.22 -7.34
C SER A 438 -5.50 0.91 -6.00
N SER A 439 -6.05 0.39 -4.89
CA SER A 439 -5.78 0.86 -3.51
C SER A 439 -4.57 0.17 -2.89
N ALA A 440 -4.35 -1.10 -3.24
CA ALA A 440 -3.22 -1.87 -2.74
C ALA A 440 -1.86 -1.33 -3.23
N ALA A 441 -1.78 -0.92 -4.49
CA ALA A 441 -0.56 -0.35 -5.07
C ALA A 441 -0.11 0.94 -4.37
N PRO A 442 -0.95 1.97 -4.14
CA PRO A 442 -0.53 3.17 -3.43
C PRO A 442 -0.21 2.92 -1.95
N ASN A 443 -0.87 1.98 -1.29
CA ASN A 443 -0.50 1.55 0.06
C ASN A 443 0.95 1.04 0.08
N LEU A 444 1.33 0.17 -0.86
CA LEU A 444 2.72 -0.29 -0.98
C LEU A 444 3.66 0.85 -1.39
N SER A 445 3.27 1.73 -2.32
CA SER A 445 4.08 2.89 -2.72
C SER A 445 4.43 3.78 -1.53
N GLY A 446 3.47 4.00 -0.62
CA GLY A 446 3.70 4.70 0.63
C GLY A 446 4.72 3.98 1.53
N VAL A 447 4.58 2.67 1.74
CA VAL A 447 5.55 1.88 2.53
C VAL A 447 6.95 1.96 1.92
N ILE A 448 7.07 1.85 0.59
CA ILE A 448 8.37 1.98 -0.09
C ILE A 448 8.96 3.39 0.10
N ALA A 449 8.12 4.44 0.12
CA ALA A 449 8.60 5.80 0.41
C ALA A 449 9.19 5.91 1.82
N LEU A 450 8.58 5.26 2.83
CA LEU A 450 9.14 5.15 4.17
C LEU A 450 10.49 4.40 4.16
N MET A 451 10.59 3.28 3.44
CA MET A 451 11.83 2.50 3.30
C MET A 451 12.95 3.31 2.66
N LEU A 452 12.65 4.06 1.56
CA LEU A 452 13.63 4.88 0.86
C LEU A 452 14.09 6.10 1.68
N GLN A 453 13.22 6.66 2.54
CA GLN A 453 13.63 7.66 3.52
C GLN A 453 14.58 7.05 4.57
N ALA A 454 14.30 5.83 5.03
CA ALA A 454 15.15 5.14 6.00
C ALA A 454 16.51 4.77 5.41
N ASN A 455 16.55 4.41 4.12
CA ASN A 455 17.79 4.08 3.42
C ASN A 455 17.72 4.49 1.92
N PRO A 456 18.18 5.69 1.56
CA PRO A 456 18.14 6.19 0.17
C PRO A 456 19.09 5.44 -0.77
N ASN A 457 19.94 4.55 -0.25
CA ASN A 457 20.88 3.77 -1.05
C ASN A 457 20.28 2.47 -1.62
N LEU A 458 19.08 2.08 -1.18
CA LEU A 458 18.42 0.89 -1.69
C LEU A 458 18.20 0.97 -3.21
N GLY A 459 18.64 -0.06 -3.93
CA GLY A 459 18.23 -0.31 -5.30
C GLY A 459 16.83 -0.92 -5.37
N TYR A 460 16.24 -0.96 -6.58
CA TYR A 460 14.91 -1.55 -6.76
C TYR A 460 14.85 -3.03 -6.33
N ARG A 461 15.95 -3.79 -6.54
CA ARG A 461 16.04 -5.18 -6.13
C ARG A 461 16.17 -5.35 -4.63
N ASP A 462 16.90 -4.43 -3.95
CA ASP A 462 16.99 -4.43 -2.48
C ASP A 462 15.63 -4.19 -1.84
N VAL A 463 14.83 -3.26 -2.40
CA VAL A 463 13.44 -3.03 -1.99
C VAL A 463 12.61 -4.30 -2.14
N LYS A 464 12.69 -4.97 -3.30
CA LYS A 464 12.00 -6.25 -3.54
C LYS A 464 12.44 -7.32 -2.55
N TYR A 465 13.74 -7.45 -2.29
CA TYR A 465 14.28 -8.39 -1.31
C TYR A 465 13.71 -8.15 0.10
N ILE A 466 13.77 -6.90 0.57
CA ILE A 466 13.29 -6.54 1.91
C ILE A 466 11.78 -6.85 2.02
N LEU A 467 10.99 -6.46 1.03
CA LEU A 467 9.54 -6.74 1.01
C LEU A 467 9.25 -8.25 1.07
N ALA A 468 9.97 -9.06 0.28
CA ALA A 468 9.79 -10.52 0.30
C ALA A 468 10.20 -11.14 1.65
N LYS A 469 11.21 -10.55 2.31
CA LYS A 469 11.75 -11.05 3.58
C LYS A 469 10.88 -10.70 4.78
N THR A 470 10.21 -9.54 4.73
CA THR A 470 9.43 -8.98 5.85
C THR A 470 7.92 -9.13 5.69
N ALA A 471 7.46 -9.62 4.52
CA ALA A 471 6.04 -9.86 4.29
C ALA A 471 5.47 -10.86 5.29
N LYS A 472 4.29 -10.54 5.83
CA LYS A 472 3.56 -11.35 6.79
C LYS A 472 2.67 -12.36 6.04
N LYS A 473 2.74 -13.65 6.39
CA LYS A 473 1.83 -14.65 5.87
C LYS A 473 0.41 -14.33 6.34
N THR A 474 -0.40 -13.72 5.47
CA THR A 474 -1.82 -13.47 5.72
C THR A 474 -2.66 -14.69 5.36
N ASP A 475 -3.89 -14.80 5.88
CA ASP A 475 -4.76 -15.96 5.67
C ASP A 475 -3.97 -17.29 5.78
N PRO A 476 -3.34 -17.55 6.93
CA PRO A 476 -2.31 -18.59 7.04
C PRO A 476 -2.85 -20.01 6.92
N THR A 477 -4.15 -20.18 7.10
CA THR A 477 -4.86 -21.48 7.03
C THR A 477 -5.36 -21.82 5.64
N ARG A 478 -5.22 -20.87 4.68
CA ARG A 478 -5.67 -21.10 3.32
C ARG A 478 -4.96 -22.30 2.69
N THR A 479 -5.75 -23.27 2.30
CA THR A 479 -5.33 -24.42 1.47
C THR A 479 -5.39 -24.06 -0.01
N GLY A 480 -4.77 -24.87 -0.84
CA GLY A 480 -4.94 -24.78 -2.29
C GLY A 480 -6.37 -25.10 -2.75
N VAL A 481 -6.62 -24.88 -4.02
CA VAL A 481 -7.89 -25.22 -4.67
C VAL A 481 -7.71 -26.50 -5.47
N THR A 482 -8.51 -27.50 -5.13
CA THR A 482 -8.62 -28.75 -5.89
C THR A 482 -10.05 -28.98 -6.33
N THR A 483 -10.23 -29.60 -7.50
CA THR A 483 -11.56 -29.96 -8.02
C THR A 483 -11.55 -31.32 -8.67
N THR A 484 -12.66 -32.03 -8.59
CA THR A 484 -12.91 -33.27 -9.34
C THR A 484 -13.81 -33.02 -10.57
N GLY A 485 -14.27 -31.79 -10.76
CA GLY A 485 -15.21 -31.43 -11.82
C GLY A 485 -14.62 -31.31 -13.23
N LEU A 486 -13.29 -31.23 -13.33
CA LEU A 486 -12.63 -31.16 -14.64
C LEU A 486 -12.32 -32.52 -15.25
N LEU A 487 -12.00 -33.54 -14.46
CA LEU A 487 -11.57 -34.87 -14.91
C LEU A 487 -12.45 -36.00 -14.32
N ASN A 488 -13.75 -35.89 -14.46
CA ASN A 488 -14.71 -36.96 -14.15
C ASN A 488 -14.39 -37.76 -12.86
N GLY A 489 -14.27 -37.02 -11.73
CA GLY A 489 -13.98 -37.60 -10.42
C GLY A 489 -12.50 -37.66 -10.04
N THR A 490 -11.59 -37.41 -10.97
CA THR A 490 -10.14 -37.33 -10.66
C THR A 490 -9.80 -35.92 -10.13
N SER A 491 -9.10 -35.86 -8.99
CA SER A 491 -8.72 -34.60 -8.36
C SER A 491 -7.62 -33.87 -9.16
N VAL A 492 -7.87 -32.59 -9.45
CA VAL A 492 -6.92 -31.67 -10.10
C VAL A 492 -6.69 -30.47 -9.18
N THR A 493 -5.42 -30.10 -8.99
CA THR A 493 -5.06 -28.88 -8.23
C THR A 493 -4.98 -27.70 -9.18
N LEU A 494 -5.84 -26.71 -8.96
CA LEU A 494 -5.89 -25.46 -9.75
C LEU A 494 -5.11 -24.31 -9.09
N ASP A 495 -4.98 -24.33 -7.76
CA ASP A 495 -4.16 -23.39 -6.99
C ASP A 495 -3.48 -24.15 -5.85
N GLN A 496 -2.21 -23.85 -5.59
CA GLN A 496 -1.40 -24.58 -4.62
C GLN A 496 -1.59 -24.07 -3.17
N GLY A 497 -2.25 -22.92 -2.97
CA GLY A 497 -2.27 -22.22 -1.69
C GLY A 497 -0.87 -21.69 -1.33
N TRP A 498 -0.51 -21.79 -0.06
CA TRP A 498 0.81 -21.40 0.42
C TRP A 498 1.83 -22.51 0.19
N VAL A 499 2.88 -22.20 -0.56
CA VAL A 499 4.04 -23.08 -0.80
C VAL A 499 5.27 -22.49 -0.12
N ARG A 500 6.00 -23.31 0.60
CA ARG A 500 7.33 -22.93 1.08
C ARG A 500 8.37 -23.43 0.09
N ASN A 501 9.10 -22.52 -0.52
CA ASN A 501 10.13 -22.89 -1.49
C ASN A 501 11.41 -23.42 -0.81
N ALA A 502 12.34 -23.95 -1.59
CA ALA A 502 13.56 -24.55 -1.06
C ALA A 502 14.53 -23.53 -0.42
N ALA A 503 14.36 -22.25 -0.70
CA ALA A 503 15.09 -21.15 -0.03
C ALA A 503 14.43 -20.68 1.28
N GLY A 504 13.27 -21.27 1.62
CA GLY A 504 12.55 -21.00 2.87
C GLY A 504 11.53 -19.88 2.80
N TYR A 505 11.32 -19.25 1.64
CA TYR A 505 10.27 -18.25 1.46
C TYR A 505 8.90 -18.90 1.30
N TRP A 506 7.88 -18.30 1.95
CA TRP A 506 6.50 -18.61 1.66
C TRP A 506 6.05 -17.83 0.43
N PHE A 507 5.32 -18.48 -0.47
CA PHE A 507 4.75 -17.87 -1.67
C PHE A 507 3.35 -18.40 -1.95
N SER A 508 2.47 -17.54 -2.46
CA SER A 508 1.12 -17.90 -2.90
C SER A 508 0.76 -17.11 -4.16
N ASN A 509 0.09 -17.75 -5.12
CA ASN A 509 -0.45 -17.05 -6.28
C ASN A 509 -1.56 -16.03 -5.91
N TRP A 510 -2.05 -16.02 -4.67
CA TRP A 510 -3.04 -15.05 -4.18
C TRP A 510 -2.42 -13.86 -3.46
N TYR A 511 -1.27 -14.04 -2.82
CA TYR A 511 -0.69 -13.07 -1.88
C TYR A 511 0.77 -12.72 -2.19
N GLY A 512 1.39 -13.32 -3.22
CA GLY A 512 2.83 -13.21 -3.41
C GLY A 512 3.58 -13.79 -2.20
N PHE A 513 4.55 -13.04 -1.65
CA PHE A 513 5.27 -13.42 -0.43
C PHE A 513 4.45 -13.17 0.84
N GLY A 514 3.35 -12.43 0.77
CA GLY A 514 2.46 -12.13 1.89
C GLY A 514 2.00 -10.68 1.94
N ALA A 515 1.32 -10.33 3.02
CA ALA A 515 0.90 -8.95 3.29
C ALA A 515 2.11 -8.08 3.68
N VAL A 516 2.16 -6.86 3.17
CA VAL A 516 3.20 -5.89 3.53
C VAL A 516 3.11 -5.52 5.01
N ASP A 517 4.27 -5.46 5.69
CA ASP A 517 4.44 -4.93 7.05
C ASP A 517 5.39 -3.73 7.00
N ALA A 518 4.85 -2.54 7.22
CA ALA A 518 5.60 -1.30 7.07
C ALA A 518 6.70 -1.14 8.13
N THR A 519 6.41 -1.50 9.38
CA THR A 519 7.38 -1.40 10.48
C THR A 519 8.55 -2.35 10.26
N GLU A 520 8.29 -3.60 9.90
CA GLU A 520 9.34 -4.58 9.64
C GLU A 520 10.15 -4.22 8.39
N ALA A 521 9.48 -3.76 7.31
CA ALA A 521 10.15 -3.34 6.08
C ALA A 521 11.08 -2.13 6.30
N VAL A 522 10.62 -1.11 7.05
CA VAL A 522 11.41 0.08 7.36
C VAL A 522 12.57 -0.27 8.30
N SER A 523 12.32 -1.08 9.33
CA SER A 523 13.36 -1.54 10.25
C SER A 523 14.47 -2.31 9.53
N ALA A 524 14.10 -3.21 8.62
CA ALA A 524 15.04 -3.94 7.77
C ALA A 524 15.79 -3.01 6.81
N ALA A 525 15.08 -2.05 6.17
CA ALA A 525 15.68 -1.07 5.27
C ALA A 525 16.75 -0.21 5.96
N LYS A 526 16.46 0.26 7.19
CA LYS A 526 17.34 1.10 7.98
C LYS A 526 18.72 0.49 8.24
N ILE A 527 18.79 -0.82 8.46
CA ILE A 527 20.03 -1.54 8.76
C ILE A 527 20.63 -2.27 7.56
N TYR A 528 20.01 -2.17 6.38
CA TYR A 528 20.43 -2.89 5.19
C TYR A 528 21.71 -2.30 4.59
N ILE A 529 22.77 -3.10 4.54
CA ILE A 529 24.10 -2.71 4.03
C ILE A 529 24.65 -3.68 2.99
N ASN A 530 24.04 -4.85 2.81
CA ASN A 530 24.49 -5.88 1.88
C ASN A 530 23.70 -5.79 0.58
N PHE A 531 23.95 -4.72 -0.19
CA PHE A 531 23.27 -4.48 -1.46
C PHE A 531 23.48 -5.63 -2.44
N LEU A 532 22.40 -5.99 -3.16
CA LEU A 532 22.46 -7.08 -4.13
C LEU A 532 23.43 -6.73 -5.27
N PRO A 533 24.31 -7.65 -5.68
CA PRO A 533 25.22 -7.44 -6.81
C PRO A 533 24.43 -7.27 -8.12
N ALA A 534 25.12 -7.00 -9.23
CA ALA A 534 24.48 -6.87 -10.53
C ALA A 534 23.61 -8.09 -10.86
N MET A 535 22.44 -7.84 -11.46
CA MET A 535 21.57 -8.93 -11.91
C MET A 535 22.13 -9.57 -13.16
N GLU A 536 22.22 -10.89 -13.15
CA GLU A 536 22.58 -11.71 -14.30
C GLU A 536 21.37 -12.45 -14.85
N SER A 537 21.48 -12.97 -16.06
CA SER A 537 20.44 -13.79 -16.69
C SER A 537 21.02 -14.95 -17.47
N VAL A 538 20.27 -16.03 -17.51
CA VAL A 538 20.54 -17.20 -18.36
C VAL A 538 19.24 -17.64 -19.02
N SER A 539 19.31 -18.08 -20.26
CA SER A 539 18.18 -18.66 -20.99
C SER A 539 18.52 -20.04 -21.53
N SER A 540 17.49 -20.88 -21.60
CA SER A 540 17.56 -22.18 -22.25
C SER A 540 16.29 -22.41 -23.05
N ASN A 541 16.40 -23.09 -24.17
CA ASN A 541 15.31 -23.43 -25.05
C ASN A 541 15.07 -24.94 -25.07
N SER A 542 13.82 -25.34 -25.18
CA SER A 542 13.42 -26.75 -25.34
C SER A 542 12.17 -26.81 -26.21
N ASN A 543 12.02 -27.89 -26.95
CA ASN A 543 10.85 -28.19 -27.76
C ASN A 543 10.41 -29.62 -27.57
N PHE A 544 9.13 -29.91 -27.78
CA PHE A 544 8.69 -31.29 -27.93
C PHE A 544 9.19 -31.82 -29.29
N SER A 545 9.62 -33.06 -29.30
CA SER A 545 9.79 -33.75 -30.58
C SER A 545 8.44 -33.81 -31.29
N SER A 546 8.43 -33.75 -32.62
CA SER A 546 7.22 -33.61 -33.45
C SER A 546 6.15 -34.72 -33.30
N ILE A 547 6.31 -35.61 -32.33
CA ILE A 547 5.46 -36.78 -32.09
C ILE A 547 4.86 -36.81 -30.68
N GLU A 548 5.31 -35.94 -29.74
CA GLU A 548 4.81 -35.94 -28.36
C GLU A 548 3.64 -34.96 -28.18
N ASN A 549 2.45 -35.53 -28.09
CA ASN A 549 1.22 -34.77 -27.74
C ASN A 549 1.04 -34.74 -26.24
N VAL A 550 0.48 -33.64 -25.71
CA VAL A 550 0.01 -33.63 -24.32
C VAL A 550 -1.22 -34.55 -24.23
N PRO A 551 -1.22 -35.57 -23.34
CA PRO A 551 -2.35 -36.47 -23.19
C PRO A 551 -3.63 -35.70 -22.85
N GLN A 552 -4.67 -35.90 -23.67
CA GLN A 552 -5.97 -35.29 -23.46
C GLN A 552 -6.68 -35.90 -22.26
N TYR A 553 -7.46 -35.06 -21.55
CA TYR A 553 -8.30 -35.45 -20.43
C TYR A 553 -7.55 -36.33 -19.40
N SER A 554 -6.37 -35.85 -19.00
CA SER A 554 -5.42 -36.67 -18.24
C SER A 554 -4.61 -35.84 -17.24
N THR A 555 -4.29 -36.45 -16.11
CA THR A 555 -3.31 -35.93 -15.12
C THR A 555 -1.86 -36.33 -15.45
N ALA A 556 -1.62 -37.13 -16.48
CA ALA A 556 -0.26 -37.55 -16.83
C ALA A 556 0.59 -36.35 -17.30
N GLY A 557 0.04 -35.54 -18.19
CA GLY A 557 0.71 -34.37 -18.77
C GLY A 557 1.95 -34.72 -19.56
N SER A 558 2.57 -33.74 -20.20
CA SER A 558 3.86 -33.85 -20.89
C SER A 558 4.86 -32.85 -20.31
N THR A 559 6.17 -33.17 -20.35
CA THR A 559 7.18 -32.39 -19.65
C THR A 559 8.31 -31.99 -20.59
N LEU A 560 8.63 -30.69 -20.64
CA LEU A 560 9.86 -30.15 -21.21
C LEU A 560 10.90 -29.95 -20.10
N THR A 561 12.18 -30.22 -20.43
CA THR A 561 13.28 -30.03 -19.51
C THR A 561 14.23 -28.94 -20.00
N PHE A 562 14.75 -28.15 -19.06
CA PHE A 562 15.71 -27.08 -19.30
C PHE A 562 16.89 -27.30 -18.34
N ASN A 563 18.07 -27.62 -18.90
CA ASN A 563 19.27 -27.76 -18.10
C ASN A 563 19.94 -26.40 -17.96
N MET A 564 19.83 -25.80 -16.78
CA MET A 564 20.36 -24.48 -16.49
C MET A 564 21.71 -24.58 -15.80
N ASN A 565 22.70 -23.82 -16.31
CA ASN A 565 24.03 -23.69 -15.72
C ASN A 565 24.46 -22.21 -15.70
N PRO A 566 23.80 -21.38 -14.89
CA PRO A 566 24.11 -19.97 -14.80
C PRO A 566 25.42 -19.69 -14.06
N ALA A 567 26.01 -18.51 -14.28
CA ALA A 567 27.14 -18.02 -13.50
C ALA A 567 26.70 -17.57 -12.09
N PHE A 568 25.43 -17.20 -11.91
CA PHE A 568 24.85 -16.81 -10.63
C PHE A 568 24.25 -18.01 -9.87
N THR A 569 24.09 -17.86 -8.57
CA THR A 569 23.67 -18.96 -7.69
C THR A 569 22.20 -18.87 -7.25
N LYS A 570 21.66 -17.69 -7.08
CA LYS A 570 20.33 -17.43 -6.51
C LYS A 570 19.37 -16.92 -7.56
N VAL A 571 18.22 -17.55 -7.70
CA VAL A 571 17.11 -17.08 -8.56
C VAL A 571 16.42 -15.88 -7.93
N GLU A 572 16.20 -14.83 -8.71
CA GLU A 572 15.26 -13.75 -8.36
C GLU A 572 13.95 -13.92 -9.10
N HIS A 573 14.00 -14.26 -10.39
CA HIS A 573 12.82 -14.48 -11.21
C HIS A 573 13.04 -15.69 -12.15
N ALA A 574 11.97 -16.45 -12.35
CA ALA A 574 11.89 -17.47 -13.40
C ALA A 574 10.78 -17.08 -14.38
N MET A 575 11.09 -17.00 -15.65
CA MET A 575 10.18 -16.57 -16.71
C MET A 575 10.09 -17.63 -17.79
N ALA A 576 8.88 -18.14 -18.04
CA ALA A 576 8.59 -18.98 -19.18
C ALA A 576 8.12 -18.12 -20.37
N ILE A 577 8.69 -18.38 -21.56
CA ILE A 577 8.20 -17.83 -22.82
C ILE A 577 7.50 -18.97 -23.55
N LEU A 578 6.22 -18.79 -23.81
CA LEU A 578 5.32 -19.84 -24.30
C LEU A 578 4.85 -19.59 -25.73
N ASN A 579 4.89 -20.63 -26.54
CA ASN A 579 4.33 -20.70 -27.86
C ASN A 579 3.43 -21.95 -27.93
N MET A 580 2.12 -21.75 -28.01
CA MET A 580 1.15 -22.83 -27.93
C MET A 580 0.02 -22.62 -28.91
N ASN A 581 -0.49 -23.70 -29.43
CA ASN A 581 -1.69 -23.72 -30.25
C ASN A 581 -2.57 -24.89 -29.80
N ASP A 582 -3.84 -24.63 -29.53
CA ASP A 582 -4.81 -25.65 -29.17
C ASP A 582 -6.18 -25.33 -29.80
N SER A 583 -6.76 -26.29 -30.46
CA SER A 583 -8.13 -26.22 -30.98
C SER A 583 -8.96 -27.29 -30.25
N PRO A 584 -9.98 -26.88 -29.47
CA PRO A 584 -10.76 -25.63 -29.55
C PRO A 584 -10.28 -24.52 -28.61
N GLY A 585 -9.16 -24.68 -27.87
CA GLY A 585 -8.56 -23.57 -27.14
C GLY A 585 -7.98 -23.90 -25.76
N LEU A 586 -7.20 -22.97 -25.23
CA LEU A 586 -6.31 -23.13 -24.08
C LEU A 586 -7.02 -23.13 -22.71
N ALA A 587 -8.32 -22.93 -22.66
CA ALA A 587 -9.04 -22.71 -21.40
C ALA A 587 -9.06 -23.91 -20.43
N CYS A 588 -8.81 -25.14 -20.95
CA CYS A 588 -8.69 -26.33 -20.08
C CYS A 588 -7.23 -26.73 -19.80
N ASN A 589 -6.28 -25.96 -20.29
CA ASN A 589 -4.87 -26.31 -20.16
C ASN A 589 -4.31 -25.75 -18.87
N GLN A 590 -3.39 -26.49 -18.26
CA GLN A 590 -2.63 -26.05 -17.10
C GLN A 590 -1.13 -26.16 -17.38
N ILE A 591 -0.37 -25.20 -16.88
CA ILE A 591 1.08 -25.13 -17.05
C ILE A 591 1.72 -24.96 -15.68
N GLU A 592 2.68 -25.83 -15.37
CA GLU A 592 3.43 -25.81 -14.12
C GLU A 592 4.92 -25.70 -14.41
N LEU A 593 5.62 -24.84 -13.67
CA LEU A 593 7.08 -24.80 -13.64
C LEU A 593 7.57 -25.44 -12.33
N ILE A 594 8.58 -26.30 -12.46
CA ILE A 594 9.17 -27.06 -11.32
C ILE A 594 10.68 -26.82 -11.32
N SER A 595 11.20 -26.33 -10.19
CA SER A 595 12.62 -26.09 -10.00
C SER A 595 13.41 -27.40 -9.80
N PRO A 596 14.75 -27.38 -9.90
CA PRO A 596 15.58 -28.52 -9.55
C PRO A 596 15.39 -29.03 -8.12
N SER A 597 15.04 -28.11 -7.21
CA SER A 597 14.76 -28.43 -5.79
C SER A 597 13.37 -29.03 -5.56
N GLY A 598 12.52 -29.11 -6.58
CA GLY A 598 11.17 -29.67 -6.50
C GLY A 598 10.07 -28.67 -6.15
N THR A 599 10.39 -27.39 -5.96
CA THR A 599 9.37 -26.35 -5.80
C THR A 599 8.54 -26.24 -7.07
N LYS A 600 7.21 -26.21 -6.92
CA LYS A 600 6.25 -26.11 -8.02
C LYS A 600 5.58 -24.75 -8.01
N SER A 601 5.37 -24.17 -9.20
CA SER A 601 4.56 -22.99 -9.44
C SER A 601 3.58 -23.24 -10.58
N ILE A 602 2.28 -23.08 -10.31
CA ILE A 602 1.26 -23.08 -11.37
C ILE A 602 1.32 -21.71 -12.05
N LEU A 603 1.80 -21.70 -13.30
CA LEU A 603 1.93 -20.51 -14.13
C LEU A 603 0.59 -20.11 -14.77
N MET A 604 -0.15 -21.10 -15.23
CA MET A 604 -1.48 -20.98 -15.81
C MET A 604 -2.31 -22.17 -15.31
N HIS A 605 -3.41 -21.93 -14.65
CA HIS A 605 -4.34 -22.99 -14.27
C HIS A 605 -5.41 -23.18 -15.36
N ALA A 606 -6.04 -24.35 -15.41
CA ALA A 606 -7.25 -24.52 -16.21
C ALA A 606 -8.29 -23.48 -15.80
N LEU A 607 -9.09 -23.00 -16.76
CA LEU A 607 -10.02 -21.85 -16.66
C LEU A 607 -9.34 -20.46 -16.71
N ASN A 608 -8.06 -20.40 -17.08
CA ASN A 608 -7.44 -19.22 -17.68
C ASN A 608 -7.36 -19.38 -19.22
N GLY A 609 -6.79 -18.40 -19.92
CA GLY A 609 -6.59 -18.50 -21.38
C GLY A 609 -7.85 -18.26 -22.20
N TYR A 610 -8.69 -17.33 -21.75
CA TYR A 610 -9.82 -16.82 -22.53
C TYR A 610 -9.45 -15.50 -23.20
N SER A 611 -9.99 -15.31 -24.42
CA SER A 611 -9.97 -14.01 -25.08
C SER A 611 -10.92 -13.01 -24.42
N ASN A 612 -10.76 -11.73 -24.70
CA ASN A 612 -11.57 -10.66 -24.09
C ASN A 612 -13.08 -10.73 -24.40
N ASN A 613 -13.50 -11.55 -25.34
CA ASN A 613 -14.90 -11.83 -25.65
C ASN A 613 -15.42 -13.17 -25.07
N GLY A 614 -14.64 -13.84 -24.22
CA GLY A 614 -15.06 -15.04 -23.53
C GLY A 614 -14.92 -16.35 -24.29
N VAL A 615 -14.33 -16.31 -25.47
CA VAL A 615 -14.00 -17.52 -26.24
C VAL A 615 -12.64 -18.04 -25.76
N PRO A 616 -12.44 -19.37 -25.61
CA PRO A 616 -11.11 -19.91 -25.34
C PRO A 616 -10.07 -19.39 -26.33
N GLN A 617 -8.95 -18.89 -25.83
CA GLN A 617 -7.85 -18.44 -26.67
C GLN A 617 -7.24 -19.63 -27.37
N GLN A 618 -7.15 -19.60 -28.71
CA GLN A 618 -6.69 -20.74 -29.49
C GLN A 618 -5.16 -20.84 -29.58
N SER A 619 -4.49 -19.70 -29.47
CA SER A 619 -3.03 -19.68 -29.53
C SER A 619 -2.43 -18.60 -28.64
N ILE A 620 -1.23 -18.84 -28.17
CA ILE A 620 -0.33 -17.85 -27.59
C ILE A 620 1.01 -17.92 -28.31
N THR A 621 1.59 -16.75 -28.59
CA THR A 621 2.86 -16.65 -29.32
C THR A 621 3.77 -15.69 -28.55
N ASN A 622 4.95 -16.15 -28.19
CA ASN A 622 5.93 -15.36 -27.45
C ASN A 622 5.34 -14.70 -26.19
N SER A 623 4.41 -15.40 -25.51
CA SER A 623 3.78 -14.93 -24.28
C SER A 623 4.66 -15.24 -23.08
N ARG A 624 4.86 -14.23 -22.23
CA ARG A 624 5.69 -14.36 -21.02
C ARG A 624 4.82 -14.62 -19.80
N ILE A 625 5.25 -15.56 -18.97
CA ILE A 625 4.70 -15.79 -17.64
C ILE A 625 5.84 -15.81 -16.64
N LEU A 626 5.85 -14.80 -15.77
CA LEU A 626 6.82 -14.65 -14.70
C LEU A 626 6.36 -15.42 -13.46
N SER A 627 7.30 -16.10 -12.78
CA SER A 627 7.06 -16.67 -11.45
C SER A 627 8.10 -16.20 -10.45
N ASN A 628 7.62 -15.68 -9.33
CA ASN A 628 8.42 -15.28 -8.17
C ASN A 628 8.53 -16.39 -7.11
N ALA A 629 7.84 -17.52 -7.29
CA ALA A 629 7.80 -18.62 -6.32
C ALA A 629 9.17 -19.22 -6.00
N PHE A 630 10.14 -19.07 -6.90
CA PHE A 630 11.48 -19.67 -6.80
C PHE A 630 12.53 -18.73 -6.21
N TYR A 631 12.12 -17.59 -5.68
CA TYR A 631 13.03 -16.57 -5.16
C TYR A 631 14.03 -17.14 -4.14
N GLY A 632 15.30 -16.86 -4.34
CA GLY A 632 16.40 -17.33 -3.48
C GLY A 632 16.84 -18.79 -3.66
N GLU A 633 16.14 -19.57 -4.51
CA GLU A 633 16.54 -20.96 -4.78
C GLU A 633 17.81 -21.04 -5.63
N THR A 634 18.44 -22.22 -5.65
CA THR A 634 19.58 -22.51 -6.54
C THR A 634 19.12 -22.52 -7.98
N ALA A 635 19.81 -21.74 -8.82
CA ALA A 635 19.46 -21.56 -10.22
C ALA A 635 19.89 -22.75 -11.11
N ALA A 636 21.06 -23.36 -10.80
CA ALA A 636 21.62 -24.46 -11.58
C ALA A 636 20.83 -25.77 -11.40
N GLY A 637 20.72 -26.54 -12.47
CA GLY A 637 20.09 -27.85 -12.49
C GLY A 637 18.99 -27.99 -13.55
N THR A 638 18.24 -29.06 -13.45
CA THR A 638 17.18 -29.39 -14.41
C THR A 638 15.85 -28.86 -13.97
N TRP A 639 15.39 -27.85 -14.68
CA TRP A 639 14.04 -27.26 -14.55
C TRP A 639 13.07 -28.03 -15.44
N ARG A 640 11.80 -28.12 -15.03
CA ARG A 640 10.75 -28.84 -15.78
C ARG A 640 9.55 -27.93 -15.97
N LEU A 641 9.10 -27.81 -17.22
CA LEU A 641 7.85 -27.15 -17.59
C LEU A 641 6.86 -28.24 -17.98
N LYS A 642 5.77 -28.36 -17.21
CA LYS A 642 4.81 -29.44 -17.36
C LYS A 642 3.48 -28.88 -17.88
N PHE A 643 2.94 -29.57 -18.89
CA PHE A 643 1.72 -29.20 -19.58
C PHE A 643 0.66 -30.26 -19.34
N TYR A 644 -0.57 -29.82 -19.08
CA TYR A 644 -1.73 -30.69 -18.90
C TYR A 644 -2.87 -30.22 -19.78
N ASP A 645 -3.68 -31.15 -20.27
CA ASP A 645 -4.94 -30.91 -20.97
C ASP A 645 -6.08 -31.63 -20.22
N PHE A 646 -6.95 -30.83 -19.59
CA PHE A 646 -8.11 -31.31 -18.85
C PHE A 646 -9.42 -31.21 -19.64
N CYS A 647 -9.37 -30.89 -20.95
CA CYS A 647 -10.56 -30.81 -21.78
C CYS A 647 -11.16 -32.17 -22.09
N PRO A 648 -12.49 -32.35 -21.97
CA PRO A 648 -13.16 -33.58 -22.36
C PRO A 648 -12.97 -33.90 -23.85
N THR A 649 -12.74 -35.17 -24.15
CA THR A 649 -12.58 -35.67 -25.54
C THR A 649 -13.83 -35.53 -26.43
N THR A 650 -14.98 -35.21 -25.82
CA THR A 650 -16.27 -35.08 -26.50
C THR A 650 -16.51 -33.74 -27.21
N VAL A 651 -15.61 -32.75 -27.00
CA VAL A 651 -15.74 -31.42 -27.62
C VAL A 651 -15.01 -31.40 -28.96
N GLY A 652 -15.63 -31.96 -30.01
CA GLY A 652 -15.15 -31.92 -31.38
C GLY A 652 -13.94 -32.80 -31.69
N SER A 653 -13.56 -32.96 -32.94
CA SER A 653 -12.31 -33.60 -33.36
C SER A 653 -11.13 -32.68 -32.97
N ARG A 654 -10.58 -32.86 -31.77
CA ARG A 654 -9.35 -32.18 -31.39
C ARG A 654 -8.17 -32.70 -32.21
N THR A 655 -7.53 -31.80 -32.90
CA THR A 655 -6.13 -31.98 -33.23
C THR A 655 -5.38 -31.70 -31.96
N SER A 656 -4.63 -32.70 -31.47
CA SER A 656 -3.82 -32.68 -30.25
C SER A 656 -3.26 -31.30 -29.86
N PHE A 657 -3.33 -30.97 -28.56
CA PHE A 657 -2.57 -29.87 -27.99
C PHE A 657 -1.08 -30.04 -28.31
N LEU A 658 -0.57 -29.16 -29.13
CA LEU A 658 0.83 -29.12 -29.52
C LEU A 658 1.39 -27.78 -29.04
N PRO A 659 2.30 -27.76 -28.07
CA PRO A 659 3.22 -26.65 -28.00
C PRO A 659 3.97 -26.59 -29.32
N THR A 660 3.54 -25.66 -30.19
CA THR A 660 4.23 -25.37 -31.44
C THR A 660 5.43 -24.51 -31.12
N ASP A 661 6.54 -24.75 -31.77
CA ASP A 661 7.75 -23.95 -31.60
C ASP A 661 8.53 -24.15 -30.27
N ILE A 662 9.60 -23.40 -30.16
CA ILE A 662 10.52 -23.45 -29.04
C ILE A 662 9.89 -22.75 -27.82
N GLN A 663 9.86 -23.47 -26.71
CA GLN A 663 9.59 -22.88 -25.40
C GLN A 663 10.90 -22.41 -24.79
N SER A 664 10.90 -21.29 -24.10
CA SER A 664 12.11 -20.78 -23.46
C SER A 664 11.91 -20.62 -21.96
N LEU A 665 12.94 -20.87 -21.19
CA LEU A 665 13.02 -20.54 -19.77
C LEU A 665 14.16 -19.55 -19.57
N ILE A 666 13.86 -18.42 -18.95
CA ILE A 666 14.83 -17.40 -18.55
C ILE A 666 14.86 -17.34 -17.03
N LEU A 667 16.04 -17.47 -16.47
CA LEU A 667 16.29 -17.20 -15.06
C LEU A 667 17.08 -15.92 -14.91
N THR A 668 16.70 -15.08 -13.96
CA THR A 668 17.50 -13.93 -13.53
C THR A 668 17.85 -14.05 -12.06
N GLY A 669 19.01 -13.52 -11.66
CA GLY A 669 19.44 -13.65 -10.27
C GLY A 669 20.81 -13.05 -10.00
N HIS A 670 21.45 -13.49 -8.90
CA HIS A 670 22.76 -13.06 -8.43
C HIS A 670 23.57 -14.19 -7.75
#